data_0b1fe4e94c097775cc3e8875055ecc25
#
_entry.id   0b1fe4e94c097775cc3e8875055ecc25
#
_cell.length_a   1.000
_cell.length_b   1.000
_cell.length_c   1.000
_cell.angle_alpha   90.00
_cell.angle_beta   90.00
_cell.angle_gamma   90.00
#
_symmetry.space_group_name_H-M   'P 1'
#
loop_
_entity.id
_entity.type
_entity.pdbx_description
1 polymer ?
#
loop_
_entity_poly.entity_id
_entity_poly.type
_entity_poly.pdbx_seq_one_letter_code
_entity_poly.pdbx_strand_id
1 'polypeptide(L)'
;MEDFPIHHRGHEAANLLASWTALWHPALIASAGCMPGWHQADNPDIGGVDDSLEDLADSELSDSSGPLLAVIPLISESLLVSELLSNLESNQSVVLSDLDSRDAIMERALASNSAARGLAEDLDSGFVQDFCALGYAFLQVQLMTRQLRYSSNLDEKHFSETVTEAARLATSGSQEKAHDALGRCFDLLLEEKNGYYPVQPELMDVVLTANTTLGRSMIKQLEADHPINLLLSGEIGRLIAEERPQLMEKAIGRLKDKTLSIVGGLADELPDSLIASESILNSLKRGRSMIESQFGSVPSVFMRRRFGLTPALPSMLEQLGFVGAIHATLDGGKFPQSSSCNIRWTGDDDQSILAIGDVPLSAADAGAFLGLGVKLGEQIDSAHVAAAVFVHWPDRSCESFGDLVRISKFGPLFGQFVTLDDYFESVYDPGYGDTFASEEYKPPYFKQSLELESRQPISAFTTYWRRYMALGSLRSLLVQACHSAGLDAVVAQELELRINGLQSEIEAAIDQAPPCDNEATCSLDADLEQLGIELKSYWEVSEQDRKVADPIVVLNTLGCRRMVEIKSRGLKIGTLKKSPPVYICDSSDSGAHWVVELPSMGSIVLDEASVSPKDQFRSEPLIGEETTLRNEFFELSVDEETGGIRSVQLYKNRVNLISQQLAVRIPGVAVNPHSGGKACYTRMSANEIKLTMESRIAGTITSRGALFDDETKIADYLQSVRVTRGQRVIEVDGEITPVSGFSKSVNHYACSRLAWKSEASRIVANAGEIRQDIYTDWFHATQYIEVLQDEGRLTMLTGGLPYHRRASRRFLDSVLIAGKEQQHKFGFGLGVNLDYPLTAAISRMTPPCLVKSTARLPKTNESSWLFHFNRRNVVATWWAPVFEETIEQAASGQWAGVKLRLRETEGRDGVLTVRCPRAIGAVERVKFSGESIRSLALAEDSDSSFIIEFGRNDYFEVLIRWKK
;
A
#
# COMPACT_ATOMS: atom_id res chain seq x y z
N MET A 1 10.93 -25.23 -34.55
CA MET A 1 10.56 -24.54 -33.30
C MET A 1 11.19 -23.13 -33.15
N GLU A 2 12.18 -22.76 -34.01
CA GLU A 2 12.86 -21.45 -33.88
C GLU A 2 11.91 -20.26 -34.01
N ASP A 3 10.85 -20.38 -34.80
CA ASP A 3 9.91 -19.30 -35.10
C ASP A 3 8.56 -19.45 -34.36
N PHE A 4 8.51 -20.22 -33.29
CA PHE A 4 7.30 -20.37 -32.49
C PHE A 4 6.92 -19.02 -31.86
N PRO A 5 5.68 -18.51 -32.06
CA PRO A 5 5.30 -17.14 -31.68
C PRO A 5 4.99 -17.02 -30.18
N ILE A 6 5.99 -16.67 -29.37
CA ILE A 6 5.89 -16.60 -27.90
C ILE A 6 5.35 -15.28 -27.34
N HIS A 7 5.05 -14.29 -28.19
CA HIS A 7 4.66 -12.96 -27.71
C HIS A 7 3.16 -12.72 -27.59
N HIS A 8 2.34 -13.72 -27.98
CA HIS A 8 0.90 -13.63 -27.91
C HIS A 8 0.36 -13.66 -26.48
N ARG A 9 -0.82 -13.10 -26.27
CA ARG A 9 -1.47 -12.98 -24.97
C ARG A 9 -2.94 -13.39 -25.04
N GLY A 10 -3.53 -13.67 -23.89
CA GLY A 10 -4.95 -13.95 -23.75
C GLY A 10 -5.42 -15.12 -24.62
N HIS A 11 -6.47 -14.89 -25.40
CA HIS A 11 -7.12 -15.92 -26.22
C HIS A 11 -6.22 -16.50 -27.32
N GLU A 12 -5.41 -15.66 -27.96
CA GLU A 12 -4.46 -16.10 -28.98
C GLU A 12 -3.42 -17.08 -28.45
N ALA A 13 -2.83 -16.76 -27.30
CA ALA A 13 -1.89 -17.65 -26.62
C ALA A 13 -2.54 -18.95 -26.17
N ALA A 14 -3.76 -18.91 -25.66
CA ALA A 14 -4.51 -20.09 -25.26
C ALA A 14 -4.78 -21.01 -26.45
N ASN A 15 -5.25 -20.44 -27.58
CA ASN A 15 -5.50 -21.19 -28.81
C ASN A 15 -4.21 -21.79 -29.38
N LEU A 16 -3.09 -21.06 -29.38
CA LEU A 16 -1.82 -21.56 -29.89
C LEU A 16 -1.33 -22.77 -29.08
N LEU A 17 -1.38 -22.70 -27.75
CA LEU A 17 -1.02 -23.81 -26.86
C LEU A 17 -1.99 -24.99 -26.99
N ALA A 18 -3.29 -24.72 -27.11
CA ALA A 18 -4.30 -25.73 -27.33
C ALA A 18 -4.08 -26.46 -28.68
N SER A 19 -3.81 -25.72 -29.77
CA SER A 19 -3.53 -26.26 -31.10
C SER A 19 -2.29 -27.16 -31.08
N TRP A 20 -1.23 -26.75 -30.39
CA TRP A 20 -0.03 -27.56 -30.28
C TRP A 20 -0.24 -28.79 -29.42
N THR A 21 -0.78 -28.65 -28.23
CA THR A 21 -0.88 -29.77 -27.25
C THR A 21 -1.96 -30.79 -27.63
N ALA A 22 -3.01 -30.40 -28.35
CA ALA A 22 -4.04 -31.31 -28.81
C ALA A 22 -3.51 -32.39 -29.76
N LEU A 23 -2.51 -32.07 -30.57
CA LEU A 23 -1.88 -33.02 -31.50
C LEU A 23 -1.08 -34.13 -30.78
N TRP A 24 -0.77 -33.91 -29.52
CA TRP A 24 -0.05 -34.92 -28.71
C TRP A 24 -0.97 -36.00 -28.13
N HIS A 25 -2.22 -36.09 -28.59
CA HIS A 25 -3.11 -37.17 -28.18
C HIS A 25 -2.53 -38.51 -28.59
N PRO A 26 -2.37 -39.52 -27.65
CA PRO A 26 -1.68 -40.75 -27.91
C PRO A 26 -2.25 -41.58 -29.07
N ALA A 27 -3.58 -41.52 -29.30
CA ALA A 27 -4.19 -42.23 -30.46
C ALA A 27 -3.80 -41.59 -31.81
N LEU A 28 -3.62 -40.27 -31.86
CA LEU A 28 -3.14 -39.59 -33.07
C LEU A 28 -1.68 -40.00 -33.35
N ILE A 29 -0.80 -39.93 -32.33
CA ILE A 29 0.61 -40.31 -32.44
C ILE A 29 0.76 -41.79 -32.84
N ALA A 30 0.02 -42.70 -32.18
CA ALA A 30 0.04 -44.13 -32.52
C ALA A 30 -0.42 -44.42 -33.95
N SER A 31 -1.45 -43.69 -34.41
CA SER A 31 -1.98 -43.83 -35.78
C SER A 31 -1.03 -43.27 -36.84
N ALA A 32 -0.40 -42.14 -36.55
CA ALA A 32 0.55 -41.49 -37.46
C ALA A 32 1.90 -42.18 -37.47
N GLY A 33 2.30 -42.77 -36.34
CA GLY A 33 3.62 -43.42 -36.18
C GLY A 33 4.78 -42.41 -36.04
N CYS A 34 4.45 -41.13 -35.75
CA CYS A 34 5.43 -40.05 -35.51
C CYS A 34 4.87 -39.01 -34.52
N MET A 35 5.75 -38.20 -33.92
CA MET A 35 5.37 -37.07 -33.07
C MET A 35 4.89 -35.90 -33.91
N PRO A 36 4.08 -34.94 -33.34
CA PRO A 36 3.69 -33.72 -34.02
C PRO A 36 4.88 -32.80 -34.34
N GLY A 37 4.80 -32.09 -35.46
CA GLY A 37 5.77 -31.07 -35.89
C GLY A 37 5.15 -29.68 -35.98
N TRP A 38 5.99 -28.66 -35.93
CA TRP A 38 5.62 -27.25 -36.13
C TRP A 38 6.23 -26.77 -37.43
N HIS A 39 5.41 -26.17 -38.29
CA HIS A 39 5.84 -25.53 -39.51
C HIS A 39 5.37 -24.09 -39.56
N GLN A 40 6.27 -23.19 -39.94
CA GLN A 40 5.93 -21.80 -40.20
C GLN A 40 5.58 -21.63 -41.66
N ALA A 41 4.45 -21.06 -41.97
CA ALA A 41 4.13 -20.62 -43.34
C ALA A 41 4.93 -19.35 -43.64
N ASP A 42 5.74 -19.36 -44.68
CA ASP A 42 6.47 -18.18 -45.11
C ASP A 42 5.53 -17.05 -45.45
N ASN A 43 5.79 -15.84 -44.92
CA ASN A 43 5.03 -14.64 -45.21
C ASN A 43 5.66 -13.93 -46.41
N PRO A 44 5.00 -13.87 -47.58
CA PRO A 44 5.57 -13.24 -48.79
C PRO A 44 5.67 -11.73 -48.70
N ASP A 45 5.17 -11.08 -47.65
CA ASP A 45 5.09 -9.61 -47.53
C ASP A 45 6.22 -8.94 -46.74
N ILE A 46 7.23 -9.69 -46.22
CA ILE A 46 8.42 -9.07 -45.67
C ILE A 46 9.45 -8.94 -46.81
N GLY A 47 9.26 -7.94 -47.63
CA GLY A 47 10.13 -7.58 -48.74
C GLY A 47 11.53 -7.16 -48.24
N GLY A 48 12.50 -7.97 -48.44
CA GLY A 48 13.90 -7.74 -48.15
C GLY A 48 14.85 -8.83 -48.67
N VAL A 49 15.00 -8.84 -49.96
CA VAL A 49 16.19 -9.29 -50.70
C VAL A 49 17.06 -10.36 -50.04
N ASP A 50 16.84 -11.62 -50.38
CA ASP A 50 17.94 -12.49 -50.82
C ASP A 50 17.38 -13.65 -51.69
N ASP A 51 17.84 -13.74 -52.96
CA ASP A 51 17.43 -14.70 -53.96
C ASP A 51 17.85 -16.17 -53.70
N SER A 52 18.20 -16.49 -52.41
CA SER A 52 18.70 -17.84 -52.03
C SER A 52 17.71 -18.68 -51.22
N LEU A 53 16.50 -18.21 -50.96
CA LEU A 53 15.50 -18.90 -50.13
C LEU A 53 14.41 -19.64 -50.90
N GLU A 54 14.35 -19.52 -52.22
CA GLU A 54 13.38 -20.27 -53.04
C GLU A 54 13.63 -21.81 -53.06
N ASP A 55 14.83 -22.26 -52.65
CA ASP A 55 15.14 -23.69 -52.66
C ASP A 55 14.81 -24.43 -51.35
N LEU A 56 14.45 -23.76 -50.24
CA LEU A 56 14.18 -24.43 -48.98
C LEU A 56 12.67 -24.65 -48.67
N ALA A 57 11.79 -23.86 -49.23
CA ALA A 57 10.35 -23.93 -48.96
C ALA A 57 9.67 -25.12 -49.65
N ASP A 58 10.22 -25.59 -50.75
CA ASP A 58 9.63 -26.69 -51.54
C ASP A 58 10.06 -28.09 -51.05
N SER A 59 11.09 -28.23 -50.19
CA SER A 59 11.66 -29.56 -49.96
C SER A 59 11.08 -30.34 -48.76
N GLU A 60 10.60 -29.68 -47.68
CA GLU A 60 10.21 -30.43 -46.46
C GLU A 60 8.73 -30.82 -46.41
N LEU A 61 7.82 -30.07 -46.99
CA LEU A 61 6.41 -30.47 -47.09
C LEU A 61 6.14 -31.37 -48.31
N SER A 62 7.00 -31.31 -49.34
CA SER A 62 6.84 -32.11 -50.56
C SER A 62 7.38 -33.56 -50.40
N ASP A 63 8.23 -33.82 -49.40
CA ASP A 63 8.78 -35.16 -49.13
C ASP A 63 7.86 -36.05 -48.27
N SER A 64 6.80 -35.48 -47.64
CA SER A 64 5.77 -36.31 -46.99
C SER A 64 4.84 -36.93 -48.02
N SER A 65 5.08 -38.14 -48.39
CA SER A 65 4.34 -38.91 -49.37
C SER A 65 2.92 -39.39 -48.90
N GLY A 66 2.29 -38.76 -47.90
CA GLY A 66 1.03 -39.20 -47.32
C GLY A 66 0.12 -38.03 -46.85
N PRO A 67 -1.14 -38.31 -46.57
CA PRO A 67 -2.09 -37.31 -46.07
C PRO A 67 -1.68 -36.85 -44.67
N LEU A 68 -1.72 -35.54 -44.46
CA LEU A 68 -1.38 -34.86 -43.19
C LEU A 68 -2.64 -34.44 -42.41
N LEU A 69 -2.54 -34.39 -41.09
CA LEU A 69 -3.47 -33.67 -40.22
C LEU A 69 -2.82 -32.34 -39.81
N ALA A 70 -3.33 -31.23 -40.34
CA ALA A 70 -2.84 -29.90 -40.06
C ALA A 70 -3.84 -29.14 -39.19
N VAL A 71 -3.34 -28.64 -38.02
CA VAL A 71 -4.13 -27.73 -37.16
C VAL A 71 -3.58 -26.31 -37.32
N ILE A 72 -4.48 -25.40 -37.69
CA ILE A 72 -4.13 -24.02 -37.94
C ILE A 72 -4.58 -23.18 -36.76
N PRO A 73 -3.66 -22.60 -35.99
CA PRO A 73 -4.02 -21.67 -34.91
C PRO A 73 -4.71 -20.41 -35.43
N LEU A 74 -5.64 -19.84 -34.68
CA LEU A 74 -6.38 -18.63 -35.04
C LEU A 74 -5.47 -17.47 -35.49
N ILE A 75 -4.30 -17.34 -34.87
CA ILE A 75 -3.32 -16.29 -35.24
C ILE A 75 -2.76 -16.47 -36.63
N SER A 76 -2.74 -17.69 -37.16
CA SER A 76 -2.19 -18.02 -38.47
C SER A 76 -3.25 -18.01 -39.61
N GLU A 77 -4.54 -18.01 -39.26
CA GLU A 77 -5.61 -18.11 -40.25
C GLU A 77 -5.58 -16.96 -41.26
N SER A 78 -5.31 -15.75 -40.84
CA SER A 78 -5.23 -14.58 -41.71
C SER A 78 -3.96 -14.54 -42.57
N LEU A 79 -2.96 -15.37 -42.25
CA LEU A 79 -1.68 -15.43 -42.95
C LEU A 79 -1.63 -16.57 -43.99
N LEU A 80 -2.67 -17.42 -44.03
CA LEU A 80 -2.72 -18.58 -44.93
C LEU A 80 -2.81 -18.18 -46.42
N VAL A 81 -1.84 -18.62 -47.17
CA VAL A 81 -1.83 -18.48 -48.61
C VAL A 81 -2.72 -19.55 -49.21
N SER A 82 -3.61 -19.14 -50.12
CA SER A 82 -4.55 -20.03 -50.81
C SER A 82 -3.87 -21.23 -51.51
N GLU A 83 -2.61 -21.11 -51.88
CA GLU A 83 -1.79 -22.13 -52.50
C GLU A 83 -1.43 -23.26 -51.53
N LEU A 84 -1.11 -22.94 -50.28
CA LEU A 84 -0.83 -23.94 -49.22
C LEU A 84 -2.09 -24.76 -48.92
N LEU A 85 -3.25 -24.13 -48.80
CA LEU A 85 -4.52 -24.84 -48.58
C LEU A 85 -4.86 -25.76 -49.75
N SER A 86 -4.68 -25.31 -51.00
CA SER A 86 -4.91 -26.10 -52.22
C SER A 86 -3.96 -27.29 -52.30
N ASN A 87 -2.70 -27.14 -51.85
CA ASN A 87 -1.72 -28.22 -51.82
C ASN A 87 -2.08 -29.27 -50.77
N LEU A 88 -2.48 -28.86 -49.56
CA LEU A 88 -2.95 -29.76 -48.52
C LEU A 88 -4.21 -30.52 -48.93
N GLU A 89 -5.19 -29.88 -49.57
CA GLU A 89 -6.40 -30.50 -50.08
C GLU A 89 -6.09 -31.49 -51.19
N SER A 90 -5.16 -31.19 -52.11
CA SER A 90 -4.76 -32.07 -53.21
C SER A 90 -4.11 -33.35 -52.74
N ASN A 91 -3.42 -33.30 -51.59
CA ASN A 91 -2.76 -34.42 -50.91
C ASN A 91 -3.70 -35.25 -49.99
N GLN A 92 -5.02 -34.97 -50.04
CA GLN A 92 -6.03 -35.58 -49.16
C GLN A 92 -5.79 -35.34 -47.67
N SER A 93 -5.10 -34.26 -47.35
CA SER A 93 -4.82 -33.84 -45.96
C SER A 93 -6.06 -33.26 -45.31
N VAL A 94 -6.13 -33.39 -43.97
CA VAL A 94 -7.21 -32.81 -43.17
C VAL A 94 -6.71 -31.52 -42.53
N VAL A 95 -7.41 -30.42 -42.83
CA VAL A 95 -7.13 -29.11 -42.21
C VAL A 95 -8.17 -28.78 -41.17
N LEU A 96 -7.73 -28.48 -39.96
CA LEU A 96 -8.57 -28.05 -38.86
C LEU A 96 -8.27 -26.59 -38.54
N SER A 97 -9.28 -25.72 -38.63
CA SER A 97 -9.26 -24.29 -38.31
C SER A 97 -10.53 -23.91 -37.56
N ASP A 98 -10.63 -22.70 -37.08
CA ASP A 98 -11.79 -22.16 -36.34
C ASP A 98 -12.12 -22.95 -35.04
N LEU A 99 -11.15 -23.50 -34.35
CA LEU A 99 -11.35 -24.28 -33.12
C LEU A 99 -10.67 -23.62 -31.93
N ASP A 100 -11.43 -23.34 -30.88
CA ASP A 100 -11.00 -22.49 -29.77
C ASP A 100 -10.37 -23.22 -28.56
N SER A 101 -10.61 -24.52 -28.42
CA SER A 101 -10.18 -25.28 -27.24
C SER A 101 -9.47 -26.57 -27.59
N ARG A 102 -8.62 -27.06 -26.70
CA ARG A 102 -7.90 -28.32 -26.82
C ARG A 102 -8.86 -29.50 -27.09
N ASP A 103 -9.93 -29.59 -26.27
CA ASP A 103 -10.91 -30.66 -26.41
C ASP A 103 -11.63 -30.65 -27.76
N ALA A 104 -12.03 -29.48 -28.23
CA ALA A 104 -12.67 -29.34 -29.56
C ALA A 104 -11.72 -29.74 -30.69
N ILE A 105 -10.43 -29.37 -30.58
CA ILE A 105 -9.42 -29.76 -31.58
C ILE A 105 -9.18 -31.27 -31.55
N MET A 106 -9.03 -31.86 -30.37
CA MET A 106 -8.87 -33.30 -30.22
C MET A 106 -10.08 -34.09 -30.73
N GLU A 107 -11.29 -33.66 -30.37
CA GLU A 107 -12.52 -34.30 -30.87
C GLU A 107 -12.59 -34.27 -32.41
N ARG A 108 -12.31 -33.13 -33.01
CA ARG A 108 -12.34 -32.95 -34.45
C ARG A 108 -11.24 -33.73 -35.16
N ALA A 109 -10.03 -33.76 -34.58
CA ALA A 109 -8.89 -34.53 -35.10
C ALA A 109 -9.19 -36.04 -35.10
N LEU A 110 -9.73 -36.56 -34.01
CA LEU A 110 -10.12 -37.97 -33.87
C LEU A 110 -11.29 -38.30 -34.83
N ALA A 111 -12.27 -37.41 -35.00
CA ALA A 111 -13.39 -37.62 -35.92
C ALA A 111 -12.94 -37.69 -37.36
N SER A 112 -11.87 -36.98 -37.74
CA SER A 112 -11.31 -36.98 -39.11
C SER A 112 -10.40 -38.19 -39.40
N ASN A 113 -9.93 -38.91 -38.38
CA ASN A 113 -9.05 -40.09 -38.50
C ASN A 113 -9.67 -41.33 -37.84
N SER A 114 -10.27 -42.20 -38.69
CA SER A 114 -10.99 -43.40 -38.23
C SER A 114 -10.10 -44.39 -37.49
N ALA A 115 -8.83 -44.50 -37.84
CA ALA A 115 -7.87 -45.34 -37.14
C ALA A 115 -7.54 -44.83 -35.75
N ALA A 116 -7.27 -43.51 -35.60
CA ALA A 116 -7.05 -42.85 -34.33
C ALA A 116 -8.28 -42.91 -33.43
N ARG A 117 -9.47 -42.73 -34.02
CA ARG A 117 -10.75 -42.79 -33.27
C ARG A 117 -10.95 -44.18 -32.63
N GLY A 118 -10.70 -45.28 -33.38
CA GLY A 118 -10.82 -46.60 -32.82
C GLY A 118 -9.80 -46.89 -31.70
N LEU A 119 -8.60 -46.31 -31.75
CA LEU A 119 -7.60 -46.41 -30.72
C LEU A 119 -7.88 -45.57 -29.49
N ALA A 120 -8.74 -44.53 -29.62
CA ALA A 120 -9.08 -43.62 -28.52
C ALA A 120 -10.21 -44.11 -27.61
N GLU A 121 -11.02 -45.12 -28.05
CA GLU A 121 -12.26 -45.53 -27.34
C GLU A 121 -12.02 -46.05 -25.92
N ASP A 122 -10.89 -46.70 -25.67
CA ASP A 122 -10.52 -47.33 -24.39
C ASP A 122 -9.44 -46.56 -23.58
N LEU A 123 -9.05 -45.34 -24.04
CA LEU A 123 -8.01 -44.54 -23.39
C LEU A 123 -8.52 -43.82 -22.15
N ASP A 124 -7.74 -43.96 -21.06
CA ASP A 124 -7.97 -43.13 -19.85
C ASP A 124 -7.70 -41.67 -20.13
N SER A 125 -8.65 -40.82 -19.73
CA SER A 125 -8.55 -39.35 -19.93
C SER A 125 -7.35 -38.71 -19.22
N GLY A 126 -6.95 -39.28 -18.06
CA GLY A 126 -5.77 -38.84 -17.32
C GLY A 126 -4.51 -39.04 -18.14
N PHE A 127 -4.41 -40.20 -18.82
CA PHE A 127 -3.27 -40.51 -19.65
C PHE A 127 -3.19 -39.65 -20.91
N VAL A 128 -4.34 -39.31 -21.50
CA VAL A 128 -4.40 -38.34 -22.63
C VAL A 128 -3.84 -36.98 -22.21
N GLN A 129 -4.20 -36.50 -21.01
CA GLN A 129 -3.69 -35.23 -20.51
C GLN A 129 -2.19 -35.27 -20.19
N ASP A 130 -1.66 -36.42 -19.78
CA ASP A 130 -0.22 -36.60 -19.54
C ASP A 130 0.58 -36.48 -20.86
N PHE A 131 0.04 -37.00 -21.99
CA PHE A 131 0.62 -36.80 -23.30
C PHE A 131 0.52 -35.35 -23.82
N CYS A 132 -0.60 -34.68 -23.55
CA CYS A 132 -0.70 -33.22 -23.82
C CYS A 132 0.35 -32.43 -23.02
N ALA A 133 0.57 -32.82 -21.75
CA ALA A 133 1.61 -32.24 -20.91
C ALA A 133 3.02 -32.54 -21.45
N LEU A 134 3.28 -33.71 -22.02
CA LEU A 134 4.55 -34.02 -22.71
C LEU A 134 4.74 -33.06 -23.91
N GLY A 135 3.69 -32.82 -24.71
CA GLY A 135 3.76 -31.86 -25.80
C GLY A 135 4.09 -30.44 -25.35
N TYR A 136 3.48 -29.99 -24.25
CA TYR A 136 3.81 -28.71 -23.60
C TYR A 136 5.27 -28.71 -23.10
N ALA A 137 5.71 -29.80 -22.46
CA ALA A 137 7.08 -29.94 -21.96
C ALA A 137 8.10 -29.84 -23.09
N PHE A 138 7.89 -30.57 -24.20
CA PHE A 138 8.76 -30.52 -25.36
C PHE A 138 8.90 -29.12 -25.91
N LEU A 139 7.78 -28.39 -26.09
CA LEU A 139 7.77 -27.02 -26.57
C LEU A 139 8.61 -26.11 -25.64
N GLN A 140 8.38 -26.16 -24.31
CA GLN A 140 9.07 -25.30 -23.38
C GLN A 140 10.57 -25.59 -23.27
N VAL A 141 11.02 -26.86 -23.36
CA VAL A 141 12.44 -27.20 -23.41
C VAL A 141 13.07 -26.63 -24.66
N GLN A 142 12.44 -26.78 -25.83
CA GLN A 142 12.94 -26.24 -27.09
C GLN A 142 13.08 -24.70 -27.02
N LEU A 143 12.07 -24.00 -26.46
CA LEU A 143 12.11 -22.55 -26.27
C LEU A 143 13.19 -22.11 -25.27
N MET A 144 13.41 -22.88 -24.21
CA MET A 144 14.47 -22.62 -23.22
C MET A 144 15.85 -22.77 -23.86
N THR A 145 16.09 -23.84 -24.64
CA THR A 145 17.35 -24.08 -25.36
C THR A 145 17.63 -22.97 -26.37
N ARG A 146 16.61 -22.54 -27.12
CA ARG A 146 16.69 -21.42 -28.06
C ARG A 146 17.12 -20.12 -27.37
N GLN A 147 16.61 -19.82 -26.18
CA GLN A 147 16.95 -18.60 -25.44
C GLN A 147 18.44 -18.48 -25.18
N LEU A 148 19.13 -19.58 -24.98
CA LEU A 148 20.59 -19.65 -24.82
C LEU A 148 21.39 -19.51 -26.11
N ARG A 149 20.74 -19.42 -27.24
CA ARG A 149 21.37 -19.44 -28.59
C ARG A 149 22.19 -20.70 -28.84
N TYR A 150 21.80 -21.82 -28.25
CA TYR A 150 22.38 -23.14 -28.52
C TYR A 150 21.44 -23.95 -29.43
N SER A 151 22.02 -24.81 -30.26
CA SER A 151 21.26 -25.86 -30.94
C SER A 151 20.90 -26.93 -29.92
N SER A 152 19.71 -27.50 -30.02
CA SER A 152 19.28 -28.63 -29.19
C SER A 152 20.24 -29.83 -29.38
N ASN A 153 20.61 -30.46 -28.30
CA ASN A 153 21.37 -31.76 -28.32
C ASN A 153 20.43 -32.96 -28.21
N LEU A 154 19.12 -32.73 -28.14
CA LEU A 154 18.12 -33.77 -28.08
C LEU A 154 18.23 -34.66 -29.34
N ASP A 155 18.43 -35.95 -29.19
CA ASP A 155 18.26 -36.90 -30.30
C ASP A 155 16.76 -37.00 -30.63
N GLU A 156 16.33 -36.10 -31.54
CA GLU A 156 14.92 -35.99 -31.92
C GLU A 156 14.37 -37.30 -32.49
N LYS A 157 15.20 -38.09 -33.18
CA LYS A 157 14.79 -39.39 -33.71
C LYS A 157 14.52 -40.39 -32.57
N HIS A 158 15.46 -40.52 -31.64
CA HIS A 158 15.29 -41.38 -30.47
C HIS A 158 14.12 -40.95 -29.60
N PHE A 159 13.94 -39.61 -29.38
CA PHE A 159 12.82 -39.07 -28.67
C PHE A 159 11.49 -39.40 -29.37
N SER A 160 11.39 -39.18 -30.69
CA SER A 160 10.20 -39.48 -31.50
C SER A 160 9.85 -40.98 -31.47
N GLU A 161 10.86 -41.87 -31.57
CA GLU A 161 10.67 -43.30 -31.43
C GLU A 161 10.12 -43.68 -30.05
N THR A 162 10.64 -43.06 -28.97
CA THR A 162 10.19 -43.30 -27.58
C THR A 162 8.78 -42.82 -27.35
N VAL A 163 8.43 -41.63 -27.84
CA VAL A 163 7.06 -41.06 -27.81
C VAL A 163 6.08 -41.97 -28.54
N THR A 164 6.46 -42.43 -29.73
CA THR A 164 5.60 -43.33 -30.56
C THR A 164 5.39 -44.68 -29.89
N GLU A 165 6.44 -45.23 -29.25
CA GLU A 165 6.35 -46.49 -28.46
C GLU A 165 5.39 -46.29 -27.28
N ALA A 166 5.54 -45.20 -26.50
CA ALA A 166 4.67 -44.87 -25.38
C ALA A 166 3.19 -44.76 -25.83
N ALA A 167 2.93 -44.10 -26.97
CA ALA A 167 1.58 -43.98 -27.54
C ALA A 167 0.99 -45.32 -27.97
N ARG A 168 1.79 -46.18 -28.58
CA ARG A 168 1.35 -47.55 -28.98
C ARG A 168 1.04 -48.42 -27.77
N LEU A 169 1.85 -48.34 -26.74
CA LEU A 169 1.62 -49.07 -25.49
C LEU A 169 0.34 -48.58 -24.79
N ALA A 170 0.10 -47.26 -24.78
CA ALA A 170 -1.09 -46.67 -24.24
C ALA A 170 -2.36 -47.19 -24.95
N THR A 171 -2.37 -47.15 -26.27
CA THR A 171 -3.49 -47.62 -27.13
C THR A 171 -3.66 -49.15 -27.14
N SER A 172 -2.65 -49.92 -26.73
CA SER A 172 -2.76 -51.38 -26.61
C SER A 172 -3.29 -51.85 -25.25
N GLY A 173 -3.63 -50.96 -24.33
CA GLY A 173 -4.11 -51.30 -23.00
C GLY A 173 -3.03 -51.68 -21.99
N SER A 174 -1.72 -51.52 -22.34
CA SER A 174 -0.59 -51.87 -21.47
C SER A 174 -0.23 -50.67 -20.58
N GLN A 175 -1.15 -50.23 -19.70
CA GLN A 175 -1.05 -48.96 -18.94
C GLN A 175 0.26 -48.79 -18.16
N GLU A 176 0.73 -49.80 -17.42
CA GLU A 176 1.97 -49.71 -16.64
C GLU A 176 3.20 -49.48 -17.53
N LYS A 177 3.31 -50.23 -18.63
CA LYS A 177 4.42 -50.07 -19.59
C LYS A 177 4.35 -48.77 -20.35
N ALA A 178 3.14 -48.31 -20.64
CA ALA A 178 2.92 -47.03 -21.26
C ALA A 178 3.36 -45.86 -20.34
N HIS A 179 3.04 -45.94 -19.03
CA HIS A 179 3.50 -44.99 -18.05
C HIS A 179 5.02 -44.96 -17.94
N ASP A 180 5.66 -46.11 -17.87
CA ASP A 180 7.14 -46.21 -17.86
C ASP A 180 7.77 -45.62 -19.14
N ALA A 181 7.16 -45.88 -20.29
CA ALA A 181 7.63 -45.31 -21.56
C ALA A 181 7.45 -43.81 -21.64
N LEU A 182 6.32 -43.28 -21.13
CA LEU A 182 6.07 -41.87 -21.02
C LEU A 182 7.04 -41.18 -20.05
N GLY A 183 7.35 -41.83 -18.90
CA GLY A 183 8.37 -41.36 -17.96
C GLY A 183 9.74 -41.22 -18.64
N ARG A 184 10.14 -42.18 -19.49
CA ARG A 184 11.40 -42.10 -20.28
C ARG A 184 11.41 -40.88 -21.22
N CYS A 185 10.25 -40.49 -21.78
CA CYS A 185 10.18 -39.26 -22.60
C CYS A 185 10.50 -38.01 -21.77
N PHE A 186 9.93 -37.90 -20.55
CA PHE A 186 10.26 -36.80 -19.62
C PHE A 186 11.72 -36.84 -19.17
N ASP A 187 12.27 -38.03 -18.92
CA ASP A 187 13.71 -38.19 -18.56
C ASP A 187 14.62 -37.65 -19.67
N LEU A 188 14.35 -37.96 -20.95
CA LEU A 188 15.12 -37.44 -22.09
C LEU A 188 15.05 -35.90 -22.17
N LEU A 189 13.89 -35.30 -21.91
CA LEU A 189 13.75 -33.85 -21.88
C LEU A 189 14.48 -33.23 -20.67
N LEU A 190 14.48 -33.94 -19.52
CA LEU A 190 15.20 -33.50 -18.32
C LEU A 190 16.73 -33.59 -18.54
N GLU A 191 17.23 -34.62 -19.23
CA GLU A 191 18.64 -34.72 -19.58
C GLU A 191 19.05 -33.59 -20.51
N GLU A 192 18.25 -33.26 -21.52
CA GLU A 192 18.48 -32.13 -22.44
C GLU A 192 18.57 -30.82 -21.66
N LYS A 193 17.55 -30.52 -20.86
CA LYS A 193 17.50 -29.30 -20.04
C LYS A 193 18.73 -29.23 -19.10
N ASN A 194 19.07 -30.30 -18.41
CA ASN A 194 20.20 -30.32 -17.46
C ASN A 194 21.57 -30.20 -18.14
N GLY A 195 21.67 -30.54 -19.40
CA GLY A 195 22.89 -30.33 -20.21
C GLY A 195 23.25 -28.82 -20.31
N TYR A 196 22.26 -27.96 -20.28
CA TYR A 196 22.45 -26.48 -20.32
C TYR A 196 22.19 -25.81 -18.99
N TYR A 197 21.18 -26.29 -18.25
CA TYR A 197 20.70 -25.66 -17.01
C TYR A 197 20.59 -26.70 -15.89
N PRO A 198 21.68 -26.99 -15.19
CA PRO A 198 21.64 -27.95 -14.08
C PRO A 198 20.87 -27.45 -12.87
N VAL A 199 20.48 -26.15 -12.86
CA VAL A 199 19.69 -25.55 -11.78
C VAL A 199 18.24 -26.04 -11.83
N GLN A 200 17.71 -26.35 -10.66
CA GLN A 200 16.34 -26.79 -10.48
C GLN A 200 15.47 -25.61 -10.06
N PRO A 201 14.53 -25.17 -10.90
CA PRO A 201 13.61 -24.09 -10.52
C PRO A 201 12.69 -24.47 -9.36
N GLU A 202 12.23 -23.48 -8.61
CA GLU A 202 11.22 -23.62 -7.56
C GLU A 202 9.92 -22.94 -8.00
N LEU A 203 8.82 -23.68 -7.92
CA LEU A 203 7.50 -23.27 -8.37
C LEU A 203 6.59 -23.07 -7.15
N MET A 204 5.96 -21.93 -7.03
CA MET A 204 5.10 -21.62 -5.91
C MET A 204 3.68 -21.34 -6.42
N ASP A 205 2.77 -22.21 -6.05
CA ASP A 205 1.35 -22.06 -6.36
C ASP A 205 0.65 -21.27 -5.24
N VAL A 206 0.16 -20.06 -5.54
CA VAL A 206 -0.50 -19.17 -4.58
C VAL A 206 -1.98 -19.04 -4.92
N VAL A 207 -2.80 -19.58 -4.04
CA VAL A 207 -4.25 -19.54 -4.13
C VAL A 207 -4.80 -18.32 -3.43
N LEU A 208 -5.51 -17.46 -4.17
CA LEU A 208 -6.12 -16.23 -3.65
C LEU A 208 -7.42 -16.54 -2.90
N THR A 209 -7.67 -15.81 -1.81
CA THR A 209 -8.87 -15.96 -1.01
C THR A 209 -9.73 -14.69 -1.00
N ALA A 210 -11.03 -14.87 -0.98
CA ALA A 210 -12.04 -13.84 -0.74
C ALA A 210 -13.31 -14.49 -0.19
N ASN A 211 -14.20 -13.72 0.46
CA ASN A 211 -15.46 -14.21 1.02
C ASN A 211 -16.27 -15.03 0.02
N THR A 212 -16.22 -14.65 -1.27
CA THR A 212 -16.97 -15.31 -2.34
C THR A 212 -16.34 -16.60 -2.85
N THR A 213 -15.09 -16.91 -2.49
CA THR A 213 -14.34 -18.07 -2.99
C THR A 213 -14.25 -19.22 -2.00
N LEU A 214 -14.80 -19.08 -0.77
CA LEU A 214 -14.73 -20.06 0.30
C LEU A 214 -15.74 -21.23 0.14
N GLY A 215 -15.97 -21.66 -1.10
CA GLY A 215 -16.92 -22.71 -1.46
C GLY A 215 -16.24 -24.02 -1.89
N ARG A 216 -16.96 -24.78 -2.76
CA ARG A 216 -16.52 -26.09 -3.26
C ARG A 216 -15.21 -26.01 -4.04
N SER A 217 -15.00 -24.93 -4.79
CA SER A 217 -13.76 -24.73 -5.56
C SER A 217 -12.52 -24.65 -4.65
N MET A 218 -12.64 -23.98 -3.49
CA MET A 218 -11.55 -23.94 -2.51
C MET A 218 -11.30 -25.33 -1.88
N ILE A 219 -12.36 -26.09 -1.59
CA ILE A 219 -12.21 -27.45 -1.07
C ILE A 219 -11.45 -28.33 -2.08
N LYS A 220 -11.82 -28.25 -3.37
CA LYS A 220 -11.13 -28.95 -4.46
C LYS A 220 -9.67 -28.52 -4.57
N GLN A 221 -9.38 -27.22 -4.40
CA GLN A 221 -8.00 -26.73 -4.44
C GLN A 221 -7.14 -27.29 -3.30
N LEU A 222 -7.74 -27.44 -2.09
CA LEU A 222 -7.05 -28.08 -0.96
C LEU A 222 -6.87 -29.62 -1.13
N GLU A 223 -7.42 -30.21 -2.17
CA GLU A 223 -7.22 -31.62 -2.56
C GLU A 223 -6.10 -31.80 -3.60
N ALA A 224 -5.46 -30.73 -4.03
CA ALA A 224 -4.33 -30.80 -4.95
C ALA A 224 -3.18 -31.65 -4.39
N ASP A 225 -2.53 -32.44 -5.24
CA ASP A 225 -1.43 -33.34 -4.85
C ASP A 225 -0.08 -32.61 -4.62
N HIS A 226 0.05 -31.39 -5.12
CA HIS A 226 1.28 -30.59 -5.00
C HIS A 226 1.19 -29.59 -3.83
N PRO A 227 2.32 -29.08 -3.32
CA PRO A 227 2.35 -28.00 -2.34
C PRO A 227 1.68 -26.73 -2.86
N ILE A 228 0.89 -26.06 -1.99
CA ILE A 228 0.21 -24.81 -2.31
C ILE A 228 0.43 -23.77 -1.22
N ASN A 229 0.26 -22.50 -1.58
CA ASN A 229 0.34 -21.37 -0.66
C ASN A 229 -1.02 -20.65 -0.65
N LEU A 230 -1.56 -20.39 0.53
CA LEU A 230 -2.85 -19.75 0.66
C LEU A 230 -2.67 -18.29 1.09
N LEU A 231 -2.99 -17.34 0.20
CA LEU A 231 -2.97 -15.93 0.56
C LEU A 231 -4.18 -15.59 1.41
N LEU A 232 -3.95 -15.36 2.71
CA LEU A 232 -4.99 -15.27 3.72
C LEU A 232 -4.83 -13.99 4.56
N SER A 233 -5.91 -13.23 4.70
CA SER A 233 -6.03 -12.20 5.74
C SER A 233 -6.63 -12.78 7.02
N GLY A 234 -6.39 -12.12 8.16
CA GLY A 234 -6.95 -12.54 9.44
C GLY A 234 -8.47 -12.63 9.44
N GLU A 235 -9.15 -11.65 8.80
CA GLU A 235 -10.61 -11.64 8.69
C GLU A 235 -11.15 -12.78 7.82
N ILE A 236 -10.49 -13.12 6.72
CA ILE A 236 -10.87 -14.30 5.93
C ILE A 236 -10.62 -15.58 6.71
N GLY A 237 -9.51 -15.65 7.47
CA GLY A 237 -9.24 -16.77 8.39
C GLY A 237 -10.36 -16.96 9.42
N ARG A 238 -10.84 -15.87 10.02
CA ARG A 238 -11.97 -15.89 10.96
C ARG A 238 -13.24 -16.42 10.30
N LEU A 239 -13.57 -15.94 9.09
CA LEU A 239 -14.74 -16.44 8.34
C LEU A 239 -14.63 -17.94 8.03
N ILE A 240 -13.44 -18.43 7.67
CA ILE A 240 -13.20 -19.86 7.45
C ILE A 240 -13.47 -20.65 8.74
N ALA A 241 -12.92 -20.20 9.87
CA ALA A 241 -13.08 -20.87 11.15
C ALA A 241 -14.54 -20.91 11.63
N GLU A 242 -15.27 -19.81 11.47
CA GLU A 242 -16.65 -19.70 11.94
C GLU A 242 -17.68 -20.36 11.01
N GLU A 243 -17.49 -20.26 9.69
CA GLU A 243 -18.53 -20.63 8.71
C GLU A 243 -18.18 -21.85 7.85
N ARG A 244 -16.92 -22.28 7.81
CA ARG A 244 -16.41 -23.30 6.86
C ARG A 244 -15.57 -24.40 7.53
N PRO A 245 -16.12 -25.18 8.49
CA PRO A 245 -15.34 -26.14 9.28
C PRO A 245 -14.65 -27.22 8.45
N GLN A 246 -15.24 -27.67 7.34
CA GLN A 246 -14.60 -28.66 6.45
C GLN A 246 -13.37 -28.10 5.75
N LEU A 247 -13.41 -26.85 5.33
CA LEU A 247 -12.27 -26.18 4.71
C LEU A 247 -11.16 -25.98 5.73
N MET A 248 -11.53 -25.60 6.95
CA MET A 248 -10.62 -25.44 8.09
C MET A 248 -9.87 -26.76 8.40
N GLU A 249 -10.61 -27.87 8.51
CA GLU A 249 -10.03 -29.20 8.80
C GLU A 249 -9.01 -29.62 7.75
N LYS A 250 -9.34 -29.48 6.45
CA LYS A 250 -8.42 -29.78 5.34
C LYS A 250 -7.19 -28.90 5.37
N ALA A 251 -7.35 -27.58 5.58
CA ALA A 251 -6.22 -26.65 5.65
C ALA A 251 -5.27 -27.02 6.80
N ILE A 252 -5.79 -27.28 8.00
CA ILE A 252 -4.99 -27.73 9.15
C ILE A 252 -4.28 -29.07 8.87
N GLY A 253 -4.94 -30.02 8.19
CA GLY A 253 -4.32 -31.27 7.78
C GLY A 253 -3.07 -31.01 6.92
N ARG A 254 -3.23 -30.23 5.86
CA ARG A 254 -2.12 -29.91 4.95
C ARG A 254 -0.98 -29.08 5.58
N LEU A 255 -1.33 -28.18 6.54
CA LEU A 255 -0.33 -27.45 7.33
C LEU A 255 0.55 -28.41 8.15
N LYS A 256 -0.06 -29.45 8.78
CA LYS A 256 0.67 -30.48 9.52
C LYS A 256 1.57 -31.31 8.61
N ASP A 257 1.11 -31.61 7.40
CA ASP A 257 1.85 -32.38 6.39
C ASP A 257 2.90 -31.52 5.64
N LYS A 258 3.00 -30.20 5.97
CA LYS A 258 3.88 -29.23 5.31
C LYS A 258 3.67 -29.13 3.80
N THR A 259 2.46 -29.37 3.33
CA THR A 259 2.05 -29.20 1.92
C THR A 259 1.22 -27.95 1.68
N LEU A 260 1.03 -27.17 2.72
CA LEU A 260 0.37 -25.86 2.70
C LEU A 260 1.17 -24.86 3.52
N SER A 261 1.38 -23.65 2.98
CA SER A 261 1.82 -22.46 3.71
C SER A 261 0.71 -21.41 3.70
N ILE A 262 0.55 -20.70 4.82
CA ILE A 262 -0.30 -19.51 4.89
C ILE A 262 0.59 -18.28 4.74
N VAL A 263 0.32 -17.50 3.70
CA VAL A 263 1.05 -16.28 3.39
C VAL A 263 0.17 -15.05 3.53
N GLY A 264 0.78 -13.87 3.78
CA GLY A 264 0.06 -12.61 3.96
C GLY A 264 0.32 -12.00 5.33
N GLY A 265 -0.56 -12.26 6.32
CA GLY A 265 -0.37 -11.84 7.71
C GLY A 265 -1.00 -10.51 8.10
N LEU A 266 -1.67 -9.79 7.20
CA LEU A 266 -2.50 -8.63 7.53
C LEU A 266 -3.85 -9.08 8.13
N ALA A 267 -4.41 -8.27 9.03
CA ALA A 267 -5.79 -8.48 9.48
C ALA A 267 -6.77 -8.28 8.32
N ASP A 268 -6.58 -7.18 7.59
CA ASP A 268 -7.21 -6.90 6.30
C ASP A 268 -6.28 -6.05 5.43
N GLU A 269 -6.46 -6.05 4.12
CA GLU A 269 -5.62 -5.31 3.17
C GLU A 269 -6.12 -3.86 3.05
N LEU A 270 -5.45 -2.95 3.76
CA LEU A 270 -5.73 -1.52 3.81
C LEU A 270 -4.95 -0.73 2.72
N PRO A 271 -5.34 0.52 2.43
CA PRO A 271 -4.60 1.40 1.52
C PRO A 271 -3.36 2.02 2.20
N ASP A 272 -2.36 1.20 2.48
CA ASP A 272 -1.24 1.45 3.39
C ASP A 272 -0.47 2.75 3.08
N SER A 273 -0.32 3.15 1.82
CA SER A 273 0.38 4.39 1.49
C SER A 273 -0.37 5.68 1.88
N LEU A 274 -1.63 5.57 2.32
CA LEU A 274 -2.49 6.70 2.70
C LEU A 274 -2.84 6.73 4.20
N ILE A 275 -2.43 5.71 4.95
CA ILE A 275 -2.69 5.58 6.38
C ILE A 275 -1.41 5.66 7.20
N ALA A 276 -1.55 5.73 8.51
CA ALA A 276 -0.42 5.75 9.43
C ALA A 276 0.32 4.41 9.46
N SER A 277 1.65 4.45 9.56
CA SER A 277 2.48 3.25 9.73
C SER A 277 2.08 2.42 10.94
N GLU A 278 1.58 3.06 11.98
CA GLU A 278 1.04 2.39 13.17
C GLU A 278 -0.18 1.52 12.86
N SER A 279 -1.06 1.95 11.94
CA SER A 279 -2.20 1.14 11.50
C SER A 279 -1.75 -0.07 10.67
N ILE A 280 -0.73 0.08 9.83
CA ILE A 280 -0.12 -1.04 9.10
C ILE A 280 0.46 -2.06 10.09
N LEU A 281 1.24 -1.57 11.06
CA LEU A 281 1.85 -2.41 12.10
C LEU A 281 0.78 -3.12 12.95
N ASN A 282 -0.28 -2.43 13.33
CA ASN A 282 -1.42 -3.01 14.06
C ASN A 282 -2.12 -4.09 13.23
N SER A 283 -2.38 -3.84 11.95
CA SER A 283 -2.97 -4.82 11.04
C SER A 283 -2.12 -6.08 10.90
N LEU A 284 -0.77 -5.94 10.78
CA LEU A 284 0.15 -7.07 10.73
C LEU A 284 0.17 -7.87 12.04
N LYS A 285 0.26 -7.20 13.20
CA LYS A 285 0.22 -7.87 14.51
C LYS A 285 -1.07 -8.64 14.72
N ARG A 286 -2.20 -7.97 14.47
CA ARG A 286 -3.52 -8.52 14.66
C ARG A 286 -3.80 -9.67 13.71
N GLY A 287 -3.46 -9.52 12.43
CA GLY A 287 -3.67 -10.55 11.42
C GLY A 287 -2.88 -11.82 11.68
N ARG A 288 -1.59 -11.69 12.04
CA ARG A 288 -0.77 -12.83 12.45
C ARG A 288 -1.34 -13.56 13.67
N SER A 289 -1.73 -12.81 14.71
CA SER A 289 -2.34 -13.39 15.91
C SER A 289 -3.67 -14.08 15.63
N MET A 290 -4.52 -13.51 14.77
CA MET A 290 -5.78 -14.12 14.35
C MET A 290 -5.53 -15.44 13.62
N ILE A 291 -4.61 -15.48 12.66
CA ILE A 291 -4.29 -16.68 11.90
C ILE A 291 -3.65 -17.75 12.83
N GLU A 292 -2.73 -17.36 13.70
CA GLU A 292 -2.13 -18.25 14.68
C GLU A 292 -3.17 -18.91 15.60
N SER A 293 -4.09 -18.11 16.13
CA SER A 293 -5.13 -18.63 17.02
C SER A 293 -6.09 -19.60 16.34
N GLN A 294 -6.30 -19.47 15.04
CA GLN A 294 -7.25 -20.28 14.27
C GLN A 294 -6.60 -21.51 13.65
N PHE A 295 -5.44 -21.34 13.01
CA PHE A 295 -4.78 -22.40 12.24
C PHE A 295 -3.59 -23.02 12.98
N GLY A 296 -3.11 -22.44 14.08
CA GLY A 296 -1.94 -22.90 14.81
C GLY A 296 -0.62 -22.65 14.05
N SER A 297 -0.64 -21.78 13.04
CA SER A 297 0.51 -21.40 12.23
C SER A 297 0.62 -19.89 12.13
N VAL A 298 1.81 -19.36 12.31
CA VAL A 298 2.10 -17.91 12.19
C VAL A 298 2.61 -17.67 10.77
N PRO A 299 1.97 -16.78 9.97
CA PRO A 299 2.49 -16.42 8.65
C PRO A 299 3.91 -15.88 8.72
N SER A 300 4.83 -16.52 8.01
CA SER A 300 6.26 -16.16 7.98
C SER A 300 6.63 -15.38 6.71
N VAL A 301 5.80 -15.46 5.65
CA VAL A 301 6.02 -14.80 4.37
C VAL A 301 4.93 -13.77 4.13
N PHE A 302 5.36 -12.53 3.86
CA PHE A 302 4.46 -11.43 3.52
C PHE A 302 4.10 -11.45 2.04
N MET A 303 2.83 -11.36 1.75
CA MET A 303 2.27 -11.13 0.41
C MET A 303 0.96 -10.39 0.53
N ARG A 304 0.58 -9.64 -0.50
CA ARG A 304 -0.73 -9.01 -0.56
C ARG A 304 -1.26 -8.93 -1.99
N ARG A 305 -2.57 -8.87 -2.12
CA ARG A 305 -3.26 -8.74 -3.40
C ARG A 305 -3.42 -7.28 -3.79
N ARG A 306 -3.97 -6.46 -2.88
CA ARG A 306 -4.19 -5.02 -3.08
C ARG A 306 -2.90 -4.25 -2.89
N PHE A 307 -2.78 -3.12 -3.58
CA PHE A 307 -1.63 -2.26 -3.43
C PHE A 307 -1.47 -1.78 -1.97
N GLY A 308 -0.24 -1.66 -1.53
CA GLY A 308 0.12 -1.22 -0.17
C GLY A 308 1.62 -1.35 0.09
N LEU A 309 2.41 -1.56 -0.95
CA LEU A 309 3.86 -1.57 -0.83
C LEU A 309 4.35 -0.16 -0.51
N THR A 310 5.21 -0.06 0.49
CA THR A 310 5.87 1.18 0.91
C THR A 310 7.31 0.89 1.35
N PRO A 311 8.24 1.85 1.25
CA PRO A 311 9.61 1.68 1.74
C PRO A 311 9.72 1.46 3.26
N ALA A 312 8.67 1.68 4.03
CA ALA A 312 8.64 1.43 5.47
C ALA A 312 8.36 -0.05 5.83
N LEU A 313 7.84 -0.83 4.89
CA LEU A 313 7.45 -2.23 5.14
C LEU A 313 8.62 -3.15 5.50
N PRO A 314 9.79 -3.11 4.82
CA PRO A 314 10.89 -4.05 5.13
C PRO A 314 11.26 -4.08 6.61
N SER A 315 11.41 -2.91 7.22
CA SER A 315 11.71 -2.77 8.64
C SER A 315 10.61 -3.33 9.54
N MET A 316 9.35 -3.07 9.22
CA MET A 316 8.22 -3.59 10.01
C MET A 316 8.14 -5.12 9.93
N LEU A 317 8.34 -5.68 8.74
CA LEU A 317 8.29 -7.13 8.52
C LEU A 317 9.43 -7.84 9.26
N GLU A 318 10.67 -7.34 9.13
CA GLU A 318 11.83 -7.90 9.86
C GLU A 318 11.61 -7.87 11.38
N GLN A 319 11.20 -6.71 11.93
CA GLN A 319 10.96 -6.55 13.36
C GLN A 319 9.76 -7.37 13.88
N LEU A 320 8.85 -7.79 13.02
CA LEU A 320 7.77 -8.72 13.35
C LEU A 320 8.19 -10.19 13.19
N GLY A 321 9.37 -10.48 12.63
CA GLY A 321 9.87 -11.83 12.43
C GLY A 321 9.31 -12.53 11.18
N PHE A 322 9.00 -11.78 10.11
CA PHE A 322 8.84 -12.37 8.79
C PHE A 322 10.19 -12.78 8.23
N VAL A 323 10.24 -13.88 7.53
CA VAL A 323 11.46 -14.43 6.91
C VAL A 323 11.59 -14.01 5.46
N GLY A 324 10.47 -13.73 4.80
CA GLY A 324 10.44 -13.36 3.40
C GLY A 324 9.22 -12.53 2.99
N ALA A 325 9.27 -11.99 1.77
CA ALA A 325 8.18 -11.22 1.18
C ALA A 325 8.08 -11.46 -0.33
N ILE A 326 6.87 -11.27 -0.87
CA ILE A 326 6.65 -11.11 -2.30
C ILE A 326 6.51 -9.60 -2.57
N HIS A 327 7.50 -9.03 -3.28
CA HIS A 327 7.51 -7.61 -3.63
C HIS A 327 6.65 -7.35 -4.87
N ALA A 328 5.35 -7.62 -4.76
CA ALA A 328 4.38 -7.47 -5.83
C ALA A 328 2.98 -7.18 -5.31
N THR A 329 2.12 -6.62 -6.17
CA THR A 329 0.68 -6.48 -5.97
C THR A 329 -0.08 -6.88 -7.22
N LEU A 330 -1.36 -7.27 -7.08
CA LEU A 330 -2.15 -7.90 -8.15
C LEU A 330 -3.27 -7.00 -8.68
N ASP A 331 -3.34 -5.73 -8.25
CA ASP A 331 -4.48 -4.84 -8.50
C ASP A 331 -4.21 -3.68 -9.49
N GLY A 332 -3.17 -3.80 -10.28
CA GLY A 332 -2.82 -2.81 -11.31
C GLY A 332 -2.10 -1.56 -10.77
N GLY A 333 -1.70 -1.53 -9.51
CA GLY A 333 -0.74 -0.56 -9.00
C GLY A 333 0.63 -0.73 -9.67
N LYS A 334 1.39 0.35 -9.77
CA LYS A 334 2.76 0.29 -10.30
C LYS A 334 3.74 0.31 -9.14
N PHE A 335 4.68 -0.60 -9.17
CA PHE A 335 5.77 -0.71 -8.20
C PHE A 335 7.08 -0.97 -8.94
N PRO A 336 8.23 -0.63 -8.36
CA PRO A 336 9.51 -0.88 -8.97
C PRO A 336 9.74 -2.38 -9.11
N GLN A 337 10.31 -2.78 -10.25
CA GLN A 337 10.64 -4.16 -10.55
C GLN A 337 12.14 -4.34 -10.51
N SER A 338 12.62 -5.45 -9.99
CA SER A 338 14.01 -5.87 -10.08
C SER A 338 14.22 -6.74 -11.33
N SER A 339 15.43 -6.75 -11.84
CA SER A 339 15.86 -7.72 -12.85
C SER A 339 16.20 -9.08 -12.26
N SER A 340 16.29 -9.17 -10.95
CA SER A 340 16.64 -10.40 -10.22
C SER A 340 15.39 -11.04 -9.60
N CYS A 341 15.29 -12.35 -9.68
CA CYS A 341 14.22 -13.11 -9.04
C CYS A 341 14.21 -12.87 -7.53
N ASN A 342 15.37 -13.05 -6.89
CA ASN A 342 15.57 -12.81 -5.47
C ASN A 342 16.26 -11.49 -5.23
N ILE A 343 15.69 -10.72 -4.32
CA ILE A 343 16.21 -9.42 -3.90
C ILE A 343 16.27 -9.35 -2.38
N ARG A 344 17.13 -8.50 -1.89
CA ARG A 344 17.08 -8.02 -0.52
C ARG A 344 16.35 -6.66 -0.54
N TRP A 345 15.04 -6.70 -0.32
CA TRP A 345 14.22 -5.50 -0.30
C TRP A 345 14.57 -4.63 0.90
N THR A 346 15.18 -3.47 0.63
CA THR A 346 15.70 -2.56 1.65
C THR A 346 14.80 -1.35 1.78
N GLY A 347 14.44 -1.01 3.01
CA GLY A 347 13.68 0.19 3.36
C GLY A 347 14.53 1.47 3.43
N ASP A 348 13.87 2.61 3.61
CA ASP A 348 14.52 3.91 3.74
C ASP A 348 15.31 4.08 5.04
N ASP A 349 15.19 3.16 5.98
CA ASP A 349 15.92 3.07 7.26
C ASP A 349 17.09 2.06 7.20
N ASP A 350 17.47 1.61 6.01
CA ASP A 350 18.51 0.61 5.74
C ASP A 350 18.23 -0.79 6.33
N GLN A 351 17.02 -1.03 6.87
CA GLN A 351 16.58 -2.39 7.23
C GLN A 351 16.07 -3.13 6.00
N SER A 352 16.26 -4.44 5.96
CA SER A 352 15.92 -5.23 4.78
C SER A 352 15.33 -6.58 5.11
N ILE A 353 14.56 -7.11 4.16
CA ILE A 353 14.01 -8.46 4.18
C ILE A 353 14.28 -9.14 2.83
N LEU A 354 14.45 -10.47 2.85
CA LEU A 354 14.52 -11.24 1.60
C LEU A 354 13.18 -11.17 0.88
N ALA A 355 13.19 -10.99 -0.44
CA ALA A 355 11.96 -10.94 -1.20
C ALA A 355 12.13 -11.57 -2.60
N ILE A 356 11.01 -12.06 -3.13
CA ILE A 356 10.89 -12.34 -4.56
C ILE A 356 10.51 -11.02 -5.23
N GLY A 357 11.39 -10.50 -6.09
CA GLY A 357 11.22 -9.24 -6.82
C GLY A 357 10.54 -9.40 -8.18
N ASP A 358 10.39 -10.63 -8.64
CA ASP A 358 9.74 -10.93 -9.92
C ASP A 358 8.21 -10.88 -9.80
N VAL A 359 7.56 -10.46 -10.88
CA VAL A 359 6.10 -10.34 -10.91
C VAL A 359 5.45 -11.72 -10.95
N PRO A 360 4.52 -12.03 -10.01
CA PRO A 360 3.78 -13.26 -10.06
C PRO A 360 3.04 -13.48 -11.39
N LEU A 361 3.06 -14.69 -11.88
CA LEU A 361 2.40 -15.11 -13.10
C LEU A 361 0.93 -15.46 -12.80
N SER A 362 0.01 -15.00 -13.62
CA SER A 362 -1.38 -15.43 -13.51
C SER A 362 -1.52 -16.86 -14.02
N ALA A 363 -1.90 -17.81 -13.16
CA ALA A 363 -2.16 -19.18 -13.59
C ALA A 363 -3.39 -19.32 -14.52
N ALA A 364 -4.18 -18.27 -14.65
CA ALA A 364 -5.31 -18.20 -15.59
C ALA A 364 -4.92 -17.65 -16.99
N ASP A 365 -3.72 -17.10 -17.15
CA ASP A 365 -3.26 -16.50 -18.41
C ASP A 365 -2.34 -17.45 -19.17
N ALA A 366 -2.81 -18.01 -20.26
CA ALA A 366 -2.03 -18.89 -21.13
C ALA A 366 -0.78 -18.20 -21.71
N GLY A 367 -0.80 -16.88 -21.86
CA GLY A 367 0.37 -16.12 -22.31
C GLY A 367 1.57 -16.20 -21.34
N ALA A 368 1.30 -16.36 -20.04
CA ALA A 368 2.35 -16.58 -19.04
C ALA A 368 3.05 -17.96 -19.23
N PHE A 369 2.30 -18.96 -19.68
CA PHE A 369 2.79 -20.31 -19.90
C PHE A 369 3.44 -20.48 -21.28
N LEU A 370 3.06 -19.66 -22.25
CA LEU A 370 3.68 -19.68 -23.58
C LEU A 370 5.17 -19.32 -23.51
N GLY A 371 5.57 -18.40 -22.64
CA GLY A 371 6.94 -17.95 -22.43
C GLY A 371 7.63 -18.50 -21.18
N LEU A 372 7.07 -19.50 -20.50
CA LEU A 372 7.59 -19.98 -19.21
C LEU A 372 9.02 -20.50 -19.28
N GLY A 373 9.31 -21.33 -20.29
CA GLY A 373 10.65 -21.89 -20.49
C GLY A 373 11.71 -20.81 -20.75
N VAL A 374 11.36 -19.79 -21.55
CA VAL A 374 12.23 -18.63 -21.79
C VAL A 374 12.50 -17.87 -20.49
N LYS A 375 11.45 -17.58 -19.72
CA LYS A 375 11.56 -16.85 -18.44
C LYS A 375 12.45 -17.59 -17.44
N LEU A 376 12.24 -18.88 -17.24
CA LEU A 376 13.07 -19.69 -16.34
C LEU A 376 14.52 -19.74 -16.82
N GLY A 377 14.75 -19.87 -18.13
CA GLY A 377 16.08 -19.83 -18.73
C GLY A 377 16.81 -18.52 -18.48
N GLU A 378 16.13 -17.37 -18.66
CA GLU A 378 16.69 -16.04 -18.36
C GLU A 378 17.09 -15.87 -16.89
N GLN A 379 16.27 -16.35 -15.97
CA GLN A 379 16.57 -16.28 -14.54
C GLN A 379 17.80 -17.13 -14.17
N ILE A 380 17.90 -18.35 -14.70
CA ILE A 380 19.03 -19.24 -14.46
C ILE A 380 20.32 -18.64 -15.03
N ASP A 381 20.25 -18.08 -16.24
CA ASP A 381 21.40 -17.46 -16.90
C ASP A 381 21.91 -16.22 -16.15
N SER A 382 20.98 -15.39 -15.66
CA SER A 382 21.31 -14.11 -15.00
C SER A 382 21.72 -14.28 -13.53
N ALA A 383 21.05 -15.16 -12.77
CA ALA A 383 21.17 -15.24 -11.31
C ALA A 383 21.54 -16.62 -10.77
N HIS A 384 21.62 -17.65 -11.61
CA HIS A 384 21.78 -19.05 -11.23
C HIS A 384 20.71 -19.58 -10.25
N VAL A 385 19.58 -18.89 -10.20
CA VAL A 385 18.40 -19.22 -9.39
C VAL A 385 17.18 -19.01 -10.27
N ALA A 386 16.24 -19.90 -10.25
CA ALA A 386 14.97 -19.69 -10.92
C ALA A 386 13.83 -20.00 -9.96
N ALA A 387 12.86 -19.09 -9.93
CA ALA A 387 11.64 -19.27 -9.18
C ALA A 387 10.47 -18.64 -9.95
N ALA A 388 9.31 -19.28 -9.88
CA ALA A 388 8.09 -18.74 -10.46
C ALA A 388 6.95 -18.83 -9.45
N VAL A 389 6.35 -17.68 -9.17
CA VAL A 389 5.14 -17.56 -8.34
C VAL A 389 3.94 -17.52 -9.27
N PHE A 390 3.05 -18.49 -9.17
CA PHE A 390 1.78 -18.54 -9.88
C PHE A 390 0.67 -18.10 -8.95
N VAL A 391 -0.23 -17.22 -9.43
CA VAL A 391 -1.36 -16.74 -8.64
C VAL A 391 -2.67 -17.03 -9.38
N HIS A 392 -3.66 -17.54 -8.67
CA HIS A 392 -5.00 -17.75 -9.21
C HIS A 392 -6.08 -17.77 -8.15
N TRP A 393 -7.31 -17.53 -8.56
CA TRP A 393 -8.49 -17.84 -7.77
C TRP A 393 -8.78 -19.35 -7.81
N PRO A 394 -9.41 -19.91 -6.76
CA PRO A 394 -9.76 -21.32 -6.75
C PRO A 394 -10.54 -21.75 -8.00
N ASP A 395 -10.09 -22.82 -8.64
CA ASP A 395 -10.68 -23.37 -9.89
C ASP A 395 -10.63 -22.42 -11.09
N ARG A 396 -9.66 -21.50 -11.11
CA ARG A 396 -9.44 -20.50 -12.17
C ARG A 396 -7.99 -20.55 -12.66
N SER A 397 -7.62 -21.69 -13.27
CA SER A 397 -6.33 -21.85 -13.95
C SER A 397 -6.56 -22.26 -15.40
N CYS A 398 -5.60 -21.95 -16.28
CA CYS A 398 -5.62 -22.40 -17.67
C CYS A 398 -5.14 -23.86 -17.78
N GLU A 399 -5.36 -24.48 -18.91
CA GLU A 399 -4.96 -25.87 -19.17
C GLU A 399 -3.45 -26.09 -19.01
N SER A 400 -2.64 -25.13 -19.45
CA SER A 400 -1.18 -25.22 -19.38
C SER A 400 -0.63 -25.19 -17.95
N PHE A 401 -1.33 -24.56 -16.98
CA PHE A 401 -0.99 -24.71 -15.58
C PHE A 401 -1.22 -26.18 -15.11
N GLY A 402 -2.33 -26.77 -15.53
CA GLY A 402 -2.62 -28.18 -15.31
C GLY A 402 -1.55 -29.10 -15.90
N ASP A 403 -1.07 -28.80 -17.12
CA ASP A 403 0.03 -29.53 -17.74
C ASP A 403 1.33 -29.42 -16.93
N LEU A 404 1.66 -28.23 -16.42
CA LEU A 404 2.84 -28.01 -15.56
C LEU A 404 2.76 -28.84 -14.27
N VAL A 405 1.59 -28.88 -13.63
CA VAL A 405 1.35 -29.73 -12.44
C VAL A 405 1.50 -31.21 -12.78
N ARG A 406 1.08 -31.66 -13.98
CA ARG A 406 1.28 -33.04 -14.43
C ARG A 406 2.75 -33.36 -14.69
N ILE A 407 3.48 -32.46 -15.35
CA ILE A 407 4.92 -32.60 -15.61
C ILE A 407 5.69 -32.79 -14.32
N SER A 408 5.37 -32.05 -13.26
CA SER A 408 6.05 -32.19 -11.97
C SER A 408 5.90 -33.58 -11.31
N LYS A 409 4.89 -34.37 -11.70
CA LYS A 409 4.74 -35.78 -11.24
C LYS A 409 5.73 -36.74 -11.89
N PHE A 410 6.23 -36.45 -13.10
CA PHE A 410 7.22 -37.26 -13.81
C PHE A 410 8.65 -36.86 -13.47
N GLY A 411 8.89 -35.71 -12.91
CA GLY A 411 10.22 -35.23 -12.52
C GLY A 411 10.31 -33.73 -12.48
N PRO A 412 11.45 -33.18 -12.02
CA PRO A 412 11.64 -31.73 -11.85
C PRO A 412 12.07 -31.03 -13.15
N LEU A 413 11.47 -31.36 -14.30
CA LEU A 413 11.85 -30.81 -15.60
C LEU A 413 11.84 -29.24 -15.60
N PHE A 414 10.77 -28.63 -15.12
CA PHE A 414 10.68 -27.17 -14.92
C PHE A 414 10.75 -26.77 -13.46
N GLY A 415 11.18 -27.68 -12.59
CA GLY A 415 11.31 -27.47 -11.16
C GLY A 415 10.30 -28.27 -10.33
N GLN A 416 10.26 -27.97 -9.04
CA GLN A 416 9.33 -28.61 -8.09
C GLN A 416 8.42 -27.55 -7.49
N PHE A 417 7.16 -27.96 -7.22
CA PHE A 417 6.28 -27.15 -6.40
C PHE A 417 6.73 -27.20 -4.94
N VAL A 418 6.88 -26.02 -4.34
CA VAL A 418 7.29 -25.83 -2.95
C VAL A 418 6.35 -24.86 -2.23
N THR A 419 6.32 -24.93 -0.91
CA THR A 419 5.72 -23.89 -0.12
C THR A 419 6.62 -22.65 -0.07
N LEU A 420 6.05 -21.47 0.15
CA LEU A 420 6.85 -20.25 0.32
C LEU A 420 7.68 -20.28 1.62
N ASP A 421 7.21 -20.99 2.64
CA ASP A 421 8.00 -21.23 3.86
C ASP A 421 9.27 -22.03 3.53
N ASP A 422 9.16 -23.17 2.84
CA ASP A 422 10.31 -23.99 2.43
C ASP A 422 11.26 -23.22 1.51
N TYR A 423 10.68 -22.42 0.57
CA TYR A 423 11.47 -21.58 -0.32
C TYR A 423 12.38 -20.62 0.46
N PHE A 424 11.81 -19.83 1.37
CA PHE A 424 12.58 -18.84 2.14
C PHE A 424 13.49 -19.46 3.20
N GLU A 425 13.30 -20.72 3.60
CA GLU A 425 14.24 -21.46 4.42
C GLU A 425 15.51 -21.87 3.65
N SER A 426 15.40 -22.14 2.34
CA SER A 426 16.48 -22.66 1.50
C SER A 426 17.11 -21.63 0.58
N VAL A 427 16.44 -20.51 0.32
CA VAL A 427 16.85 -19.52 -0.69
C VAL A 427 18.19 -18.85 -0.35
N TYR A 428 19.02 -18.71 -1.37
CA TYR A 428 20.27 -17.98 -1.27
C TYR A 428 20.05 -16.46 -1.12
N ASP A 429 20.69 -15.87 -0.11
CA ASP A 429 20.70 -14.42 0.08
C ASP A 429 21.62 -13.76 -0.97
N PRO A 430 21.12 -12.87 -1.85
CA PRO A 430 21.93 -12.22 -2.86
C PRO A 430 23.05 -11.33 -2.29
N GLY A 431 22.99 -10.97 -1.00
CA GLY A 431 24.03 -10.23 -0.29
C GLY A 431 24.10 -8.74 -0.61
N TYR A 432 23.35 -8.25 -1.60
CA TYR A 432 23.18 -6.81 -1.91
C TYR A 432 21.72 -6.45 -1.88
N GLY A 433 21.43 -5.19 -1.52
CA GLY A 433 20.06 -4.69 -1.33
C GLY A 433 19.56 -3.84 -2.48
N ASP A 434 18.31 -4.06 -2.87
CA ASP A 434 17.56 -3.16 -3.75
C ASP A 434 16.77 -2.16 -2.90
N THR A 435 17.05 -0.88 -3.09
CA THR A 435 16.35 0.24 -2.44
C THR A 435 15.54 0.99 -3.49
N PHE A 436 14.25 1.12 -3.25
CA PHE A 436 13.33 1.78 -4.16
C PHE A 436 12.80 3.09 -3.55
N ALA A 437 12.77 4.16 -4.33
CA ALA A 437 12.17 5.42 -3.87
C ALA A 437 10.64 5.29 -3.75
N SER A 438 10.05 5.95 -2.75
CA SER A 438 8.58 5.90 -2.56
C SER A 438 7.79 6.37 -3.76
N GLU A 439 8.31 7.28 -4.57
CA GLU A 439 7.63 7.76 -5.77
C GLU A 439 7.53 6.71 -6.88
N GLU A 440 8.29 5.62 -6.79
CA GLU A 440 8.20 4.49 -7.70
C GLU A 440 6.98 3.62 -7.39
N TYR A 441 6.50 3.66 -6.15
CA TYR A 441 5.26 3.02 -5.72
C TYR A 441 4.07 3.90 -6.07
N LYS A 442 3.31 3.53 -7.10
CA LYS A 442 2.16 4.31 -7.60
C LYS A 442 0.85 3.57 -7.31
N PRO A 443 0.24 3.83 -6.15
CA PRO A 443 -1.02 3.19 -5.80
C PRO A 443 -2.15 3.60 -6.77
N PRO A 444 -3.06 2.68 -7.09
CA PRO A 444 -4.15 2.94 -8.03
C PRO A 444 -5.38 3.55 -7.36
N TYR A 445 -5.35 3.85 -6.06
CA TYR A 445 -6.52 4.14 -5.22
C TYR A 445 -7.41 5.27 -5.75
N PHE A 446 -6.83 6.39 -6.20
CA PHE A 446 -7.63 7.49 -6.71
C PHE A 446 -8.46 7.08 -7.93
N LYS A 447 -7.82 6.41 -8.89
CA LYS A 447 -8.49 5.89 -10.09
C LYS A 447 -9.55 4.85 -9.72
N GLN A 448 -9.20 3.89 -8.85
CA GLN A 448 -10.13 2.85 -8.40
C GLN A 448 -11.34 3.44 -7.68
N SER A 449 -11.14 4.42 -6.78
CA SER A 449 -12.25 5.06 -6.05
C SER A 449 -13.22 5.81 -6.97
N LEU A 450 -12.71 6.42 -8.06
CA LEU A 450 -13.54 7.07 -9.06
C LEU A 450 -14.30 6.04 -9.94
N GLU A 451 -13.65 4.95 -10.35
CA GLU A 451 -14.26 3.87 -11.13
C GLU A 451 -15.36 3.15 -10.35
N LEU A 452 -15.11 2.88 -9.06
CA LEU A 452 -16.07 2.28 -8.13
C LEU A 452 -17.15 3.26 -7.65
N GLU A 453 -17.10 4.50 -8.11
CA GLU A 453 -18.06 5.56 -7.73
C GLU A 453 -18.16 5.76 -6.20
N SER A 454 -17.03 5.68 -5.51
CA SER A 454 -16.98 5.93 -4.07
C SER A 454 -17.61 7.28 -3.73
N ARG A 455 -18.40 7.31 -2.65
CA ARG A 455 -19.01 8.54 -2.13
C ARG A 455 -18.05 9.37 -1.28
N GLN A 456 -16.90 8.81 -0.91
CA GLN A 456 -15.90 9.44 -0.06
C GLN A 456 -14.48 9.19 -0.58
N PRO A 457 -14.17 9.45 -1.85
CA PRO A 457 -12.85 9.16 -2.41
C PRO A 457 -11.73 9.93 -1.70
N ILE A 458 -12.03 11.07 -1.09
CA ILE A 458 -11.10 11.96 -0.40
C ILE A 458 -11.40 12.02 1.09
N SER A 459 -12.67 12.23 1.46
CA SER A 459 -13.08 12.45 2.85
C SER A 459 -12.92 11.20 3.73
N ALA A 460 -12.88 9.99 3.19
CA ALA A 460 -12.52 8.79 3.93
C ALA A 460 -11.17 8.96 4.63
N PHE A 461 -10.16 9.49 3.93
CA PHE A 461 -8.81 9.68 4.48
C PHE A 461 -8.70 10.87 5.44
N THR A 462 -9.35 12.00 5.14
CA THR A 462 -9.36 13.13 6.08
C THR A 462 -10.08 12.76 7.39
N THR A 463 -11.13 11.95 7.31
CA THR A 463 -11.85 11.42 8.48
C THR A 463 -11.00 10.41 9.24
N TYR A 464 -10.36 9.47 8.53
CA TYR A 464 -9.42 8.52 9.13
C TYR A 464 -8.33 9.25 9.92
N TRP A 465 -7.61 10.21 9.31
CA TRP A 465 -6.53 10.93 9.98
C TRP A 465 -7.01 11.73 11.19
N ARG A 466 -8.18 12.36 11.11
CA ARG A 466 -8.78 13.06 12.25
C ARG A 466 -9.05 12.10 13.42
N ARG A 467 -9.65 10.93 13.14
CA ARG A 467 -9.93 9.90 14.14
C ARG A 467 -8.65 9.28 14.71
N TYR A 468 -7.70 9.01 13.84
CA TYR A 468 -6.39 8.47 14.25
C TYR A 468 -5.66 9.42 15.20
N MET A 469 -5.65 10.72 14.94
CA MET A 469 -5.05 11.71 15.84
C MET A 469 -5.83 11.83 17.16
N ALA A 470 -7.14 11.71 17.14
CA ALA A 470 -7.95 11.65 18.36
C ALA A 470 -7.60 10.40 19.19
N LEU A 471 -7.46 9.23 18.54
CA LEU A 471 -7.04 7.99 19.17
C LEU A 471 -5.66 8.10 19.83
N GLY A 472 -4.68 8.71 19.12
CA GLY A 472 -3.35 9.01 19.67
C GLY A 472 -3.43 9.90 20.92
N SER A 473 -4.35 10.87 20.94
CA SER A 473 -4.61 11.68 22.12
C SER A 473 -5.15 10.87 23.31
N LEU A 474 -6.07 9.92 23.05
CA LEU A 474 -6.61 9.05 24.10
C LEU A 474 -5.52 8.16 24.72
N ARG A 475 -4.62 7.58 23.91
CA ARG A 475 -3.47 6.82 24.38
C ARG A 475 -2.56 7.64 25.27
N SER A 476 -2.27 8.86 24.84
CA SER A 476 -1.45 9.79 25.61
C SER A 476 -2.12 10.20 26.93
N LEU A 477 -3.43 10.48 26.91
CA LEU A 477 -4.20 10.78 28.12
C LEU A 477 -4.20 9.60 29.10
N LEU A 478 -4.34 8.36 28.61
CA LEU A 478 -4.28 7.16 29.44
C LEU A 478 -2.95 7.07 30.17
N VAL A 479 -1.81 7.21 29.47
CA VAL A 479 -0.48 7.19 30.09
C VAL A 479 -0.30 8.35 31.09
N GLN A 480 -0.78 9.55 30.76
CA GLN A 480 -0.75 10.70 31.66
C GLN A 480 -1.63 10.48 32.91
N ALA A 481 -2.81 9.82 32.77
CA ALA A 481 -3.68 9.48 33.88
C ALA A 481 -3.05 8.45 34.83
N CYS A 482 -2.38 7.43 34.29
CA CYS A 482 -1.60 6.49 35.10
C CYS A 482 -0.53 7.20 35.93
N HIS A 483 0.12 8.24 35.36
CA HIS A 483 1.18 8.97 36.03
C HIS A 483 0.64 9.97 37.05
N SER A 484 -0.25 10.85 36.68
CA SER A 484 -0.62 12.03 37.47
C SER A 484 -1.88 11.85 38.29
N ALA A 485 -2.83 11.02 37.81
CA ALA A 485 -4.09 10.76 38.51
C ALA A 485 -4.09 9.48 39.37
N GLY A 486 -3.06 8.62 39.22
CA GLY A 486 -2.94 7.36 39.96
C GLY A 486 -4.03 6.37 39.52
N LEU A 487 -4.26 6.26 38.22
CA LEU A 487 -5.27 5.37 37.64
C LEU A 487 -4.98 3.92 38.02
N ASP A 488 -6.02 3.19 38.46
CA ASP A 488 -5.92 1.76 38.77
C ASP A 488 -5.54 0.95 37.52
N ALA A 489 -4.71 -0.09 37.71
CA ALA A 489 -4.18 -0.90 36.64
C ALA A 489 -5.25 -1.67 35.86
N VAL A 490 -6.26 -2.19 36.56
CA VAL A 490 -7.36 -2.95 35.92
C VAL A 490 -8.19 -2.03 35.03
N VAL A 491 -8.53 -0.85 35.53
CA VAL A 491 -9.24 0.18 34.78
C VAL A 491 -8.39 0.66 33.58
N ALA A 492 -7.09 0.84 33.77
CA ALA A 492 -6.21 1.27 32.69
C ALA A 492 -6.10 0.21 31.57
N GLN A 493 -6.02 -1.07 31.91
CA GLN A 493 -6.04 -2.18 30.94
C GLN A 493 -7.38 -2.27 30.18
N GLU A 494 -8.50 -2.09 30.87
CA GLU A 494 -9.82 -2.04 30.22
C GLU A 494 -9.92 -0.88 29.21
N LEU A 495 -9.46 0.31 29.62
CA LEU A 495 -9.43 1.49 28.73
C LEU A 495 -8.50 1.27 27.54
N GLU A 496 -7.34 0.62 27.73
CA GLU A 496 -6.42 0.28 26.65
C GLU A 496 -7.05 -0.68 25.65
N LEU A 497 -7.76 -1.72 26.12
CA LEU A 497 -8.48 -2.65 25.25
C LEU A 497 -9.56 -1.93 24.43
N ARG A 498 -10.31 -1.01 25.03
CA ARG A 498 -11.31 -0.19 24.31
C ARG A 498 -10.65 0.70 23.26
N ILE A 499 -9.53 1.34 23.57
CA ILE A 499 -8.76 2.14 22.60
C ILE A 499 -8.27 1.28 21.43
N ASN A 500 -7.79 0.05 21.69
CA ASN A 500 -7.35 -0.89 20.67
C ASN A 500 -8.53 -1.37 19.80
N GLY A 501 -9.71 -1.59 20.39
CA GLY A 501 -10.93 -1.89 19.65
C GLY A 501 -11.32 -0.76 18.69
N LEU A 502 -11.36 0.48 19.17
CA LEU A 502 -11.65 1.66 18.34
C LEU A 502 -10.63 1.84 17.20
N GLN A 503 -9.35 1.53 17.43
CA GLN A 503 -8.35 1.56 16.35
C GLN A 503 -8.74 0.61 15.21
N SER A 504 -9.13 -0.61 15.54
CA SER A 504 -9.55 -1.61 14.55
C SER A 504 -10.80 -1.18 13.77
N GLU A 505 -11.74 -0.56 14.45
CA GLU A 505 -12.97 -0.04 13.83
C GLU A 505 -12.69 1.17 12.91
N ILE A 506 -11.78 2.08 13.31
CA ILE A 506 -11.33 3.21 12.49
C ILE A 506 -10.66 2.70 11.21
N GLU A 507 -9.81 1.68 11.31
CA GLU A 507 -9.12 1.04 10.19
C GLU A 507 -10.12 0.37 9.24
N ALA A 508 -11.07 -0.41 9.76
CA ALA A 508 -12.10 -1.08 8.97
C ALA A 508 -13.04 -0.09 8.25
N ALA A 509 -13.29 1.08 8.84
CA ALA A 509 -14.17 2.10 8.26
C ALA A 509 -13.61 2.79 7.00
N ILE A 510 -12.34 2.61 6.66
CA ILE A 510 -11.71 3.22 5.46
C ILE A 510 -12.32 2.62 4.17
N ASP A 511 -12.52 1.31 4.12
CA ASP A 511 -13.00 0.58 2.94
C ASP A 511 -14.53 0.38 2.93
N GLN A 512 -15.17 0.55 4.08
CA GLN A 512 -16.61 0.46 4.17
C GLN A 512 -17.21 1.80 3.71
N ALA A 513 -17.85 1.80 2.53
CA ALA A 513 -18.79 2.86 2.21
C ALA A 513 -19.83 2.89 3.35
N PRO A 514 -20.01 4.00 4.07
CA PRO A 514 -21.02 4.02 5.12
C PRO A 514 -22.36 3.65 4.50
N PRO A 515 -23.17 2.82 5.16
CA PRO A 515 -24.55 2.62 4.75
C PRO A 515 -25.19 4.02 4.61
N CYS A 516 -26.19 4.14 3.73
CA CYS A 516 -26.83 5.40 3.38
C CYS A 516 -27.41 6.17 4.58
N ASP A 517 -27.43 5.59 5.76
CA ASP A 517 -27.86 6.15 7.02
C ASP A 517 -26.66 6.39 7.93
N ASN A 518 -26.46 7.62 8.30
CA ASN A 518 -25.34 8.23 9.07
C ASN A 518 -25.04 7.60 10.47
N GLU A 519 -25.67 6.49 10.87
CA GLU A 519 -25.61 5.99 12.25
C GLU A 519 -24.24 5.41 12.63
N ALA A 520 -23.58 4.60 11.79
CA ALA A 520 -22.32 3.96 12.17
C ALA A 520 -21.12 4.93 12.20
N THR A 521 -21.08 5.93 11.32
CA THR A 521 -20.05 6.97 11.33
C THR A 521 -20.22 7.94 12.50
N CYS A 522 -21.46 8.23 12.90
CA CYS A 522 -21.76 9.01 14.11
C CYS A 522 -21.37 8.26 15.39
N SER A 523 -21.46 6.92 15.40
CA SER A 523 -21.08 6.09 16.53
C SER A 523 -19.60 6.19 16.86
N LEU A 524 -18.67 5.98 15.89
CA LEU A 524 -17.23 6.03 16.13
C LEU A 524 -16.73 7.40 16.67
N ASP A 525 -17.26 8.49 16.11
CA ASP A 525 -16.91 9.83 16.60
C ASP A 525 -17.47 10.06 18.02
N ALA A 526 -18.67 9.55 18.31
CA ALA A 526 -19.28 9.62 19.64
C ALA A 526 -18.51 8.74 20.66
N ASP A 527 -18.08 7.56 20.27
CA ASP A 527 -17.32 6.65 21.13
C ASP A 527 -15.92 7.22 21.47
N LEU A 528 -15.24 7.84 20.49
CA LEU A 528 -13.99 8.57 20.72
C LEU A 528 -14.19 9.75 21.67
N GLU A 529 -15.28 10.53 21.50
CA GLU A 529 -15.60 11.64 22.36
C GLU A 529 -15.95 11.19 23.78
N GLN A 530 -16.78 10.14 23.92
CA GLN A 530 -17.18 9.57 25.20
C GLN A 530 -15.99 9.04 25.98
N LEU A 531 -15.08 8.31 25.31
CA LEU A 531 -13.86 7.82 25.95
C LEU A 531 -12.92 9.00 26.34
N GLY A 532 -12.91 10.06 25.53
CA GLY A 532 -12.19 11.28 25.83
C GLY A 532 -12.75 12.00 27.07
N ILE A 533 -14.06 12.05 27.23
CA ILE A 533 -14.73 12.59 28.43
C ILE A 533 -14.36 11.74 29.66
N GLU A 534 -14.44 10.42 29.54
CA GLU A 534 -14.10 9.49 30.62
C GLU A 534 -12.65 9.67 31.08
N LEU A 535 -11.69 9.68 30.15
CA LEU A 535 -10.28 9.92 30.50
C LEU A 535 -10.03 11.29 31.12
N LYS A 536 -10.71 12.35 30.68
CA LYS A 536 -10.62 13.69 31.26
C LYS A 536 -11.16 13.76 32.69
N SER A 537 -12.16 12.96 33.01
CA SER A 537 -12.81 12.95 34.33
C SER A 537 -11.83 12.64 35.46
N TYR A 538 -10.71 11.95 35.18
CA TYR A 538 -9.66 11.67 36.16
C TYR A 538 -8.91 12.94 36.65
N TRP A 539 -9.04 14.07 35.93
CA TRP A 539 -8.52 15.38 36.36
C TRP A 539 -9.63 16.34 36.80
N GLU A 540 -10.92 16.00 36.63
CA GLU A 540 -12.04 16.86 36.98
C GLU A 540 -12.39 16.73 38.47
N VAL A 541 -12.85 17.83 39.06
CA VAL A 541 -13.45 17.87 40.38
C VAL A 541 -14.94 17.54 40.30
N SER A 542 -15.50 16.94 41.34
CA SER A 542 -16.95 16.65 41.40
C SER A 542 -17.78 17.93 41.20
N GLU A 543 -18.95 17.80 40.55
CA GLU A 543 -19.84 18.97 40.28
C GLU A 543 -20.23 19.74 41.55
N GLN A 544 -20.27 19.06 42.71
CA GLN A 544 -20.62 19.67 43.98
C GLN A 544 -19.54 20.62 44.53
N ASP A 545 -18.30 20.47 44.09
CA ASP A 545 -17.15 21.27 44.53
C ASP A 545 -16.76 22.37 43.50
N ARG A 546 -17.45 22.51 42.39
CA ARG A 546 -17.13 23.50 41.33
C ARG A 546 -17.45 24.93 41.77
N LYS A 547 -16.44 25.80 41.61
CA LYS A 547 -16.60 27.27 41.79
C LYS A 547 -16.63 27.95 40.42
N VAL A 548 -17.32 29.11 40.31
CA VAL A 548 -17.46 29.87 39.05
C VAL A 548 -16.12 30.28 38.43
N ALA A 549 -15.07 30.38 39.23
CA ALA A 549 -13.74 30.85 38.81
C ALA A 549 -12.69 29.68 38.83
N ASP A 550 -13.09 28.48 38.52
CA ASP A 550 -12.19 27.34 38.51
C ASP A 550 -11.15 27.44 37.37
N PRO A 551 -9.87 27.14 37.67
CA PRO A 551 -8.80 27.22 36.70
C PRO A 551 -9.04 26.19 35.58
N ILE A 552 -8.51 26.48 34.38
CA ILE A 552 -8.53 25.56 33.23
C ILE A 552 -7.16 24.89 33.17
N VAL A 553 -7.19 23.58 33.14
CA VAL A 553 -6.00 22.79 32.83
C VAL A 553 -5.98 22.48 31.35
N VAL A 554 -4.86 22.75 30.72
CA VAL A 554 -4.61 22.47 29.31
C VAL A 554 -3.59 21.38 29.21
N LEU A 555 -4.02 20.24 28.70
CA LEU A 555 -3.18 19.05 28.51
C LEU A 555 -2.66 18.99 27.07
N ASN A 556 -1.36 18.74 26.94
CA ASN A 556 -0.73 18.41 25.68
C ASN A 556 -0.60 16.88 25.57
N THR A 557 -1.23 16.32 24.56
CA THR A 557 -1.20 14.88 24.29
C THR A 557 -0.07 14.47 23.33
N LEU A 558 0.74 15.44 22.86
CA LEU A 558 1.86 15.18 21.96
C LEU A 558 3.20 15.10 22.69
N GLY A 559 4.11 14.29 22.16
CA GLY A 559 5.49 14.14 22.64
C GLY A 559 6.40 15.34 22.34
N CYS A 560 5.87 16.48 21.90
CA CYS A 560 6.63 17.68 21.57
C CYS A 560 6.01 18.94 22.18
N ARG A 561 6.82 19.97 22.39
CA ARG A 561 6.33 21.29 22.76
C ARG A 561 5.61 21.95 21.60
N ARG A 562 4.51 22.63 21.86
CA ARG A 562 3.75 23.36 20.83
C ARG A 562 3.07 24.63 21.35
N MET A 563 2.90 25.58 20.44
CA MET A 563 2.07 26.76 20.67
C MET A 563 0.63 26.43 20.30
N VAL A 564 -0.31 26.71 21.19
CA VAL A 564 -1.75 26.49 20.94
C VAL A 564 -2.57 27.73 21.25
N GLU A 565 -3.63 27.90 20.50
CA GLU A 565 -4.67 28.93 20.73
C GLU A 565 -5.77 28.33 21.61
N ILE A 566 -6.17 29.05 22.64
CA ILE A 566 -7.22 28.63 23.58
C ILE A 566 -8.23 29.75 23.73
N LYS A 567 -9.50 29.39 23.64
CA LYS A 567 -10.63 30.28 23.90
C LYS A 567 -11.44 29.73 25.08
N SER A 568 -11.68 30.52 26.06
CA SER A 568 -12.52 30.17 27.21
C SER A 568 -13.65 31.17 27.39
N ARG A 569 -14.88 30.64 27.53
CA ARG A 569 -16.05 31.44 27.89
C ARG A 569 -16.15 31.51 29.42
N GLY A 570 -16.36 32.69 29.98
CA GLY A 570 -16.65 32.86 31.38
C GLY A 570 -15.47 33.17 32.30
N LEU A 571 -14.21 33.01 31.88
CA LEU A 571 -13.08 33.52 32.62
C LEU A 571 -12.93 35.05 32.33
N LYS A 572 -13.08 35.87 33.34
CA LYS A 572 -12.73 37.30 33.26
C LYS A 572 -11.26 37.42 33.59
N ILE A 573 -10.50 37.88 32.63
CA ILE A 573 -9.09 38.09 32.83
C ILE A 573 -8.93 39.45 33.52
N GLY A 574 -8.39 39.45 34.74
CA GLY A 574 -7.56 40.53 35.23
C GLY A 574 -6.33 40.65 34.29
N THR A 575 -5.39 41.42 34.50
CA THR A 575 -4.24 41.68 33.65
C THR A 575 -3.23 40.53 33.71
N LEU A 576 -2.99 39.80 32.59
CA LEU A 576 -1.98 38.74 32.50
C LEU A 576 -0.57 39.31 32.42
N LYS A 577 0.36 38.71 33.13
CA LYS A 577 1.79 38.92 32.99
C LYS A 577 2.31 38.12 31.81
N LYS A 578 3.02 38.82 30.88
CA LYS A 578 3.75 38.14 29.80
C LYS A 578 4.90 37.35 30.38
N SER A 579 4.64 36.10 30.73
CA SER A 579 5.66 35.18 31.26
C SER A 579 5.34 33.79 30.69
N PRO A 580 6.34 32.97 30.39
CA PRO A 580 6.08 31.58 30.05
C PRO A 580 5.17 30.93 31.10
N PRO A 581 4.17 30.11 30.68
CA PRO A 581 3.92 29.61 29.33
C PRO A 581 3.03 30.49 28.45
N VAL A 582 2.58 31.66 28.91
CA VAL A 582 1.68 32.55 28.15
C VAL A 582 2.46 33.42 27.17
N TYR A 583 2.19 33.25 25.87
CA TYR A 583 2.78 34.04 24.82
C TYR A 583 2.06 35.38 24.64
N ILE A 584 0.73 35.32 24.48
CA ILE A 584 -0.16 36.46 24.41
C ILE A 584 -1.55 36.09 24.94
N CYS A 585 -2.23 37.10 25.46
CA CYS A 585 -3.62 36.99 25.91
C CYS A 585 -4.41 38.27 25.59
N ASP A 586 -5.66 38.12 25.27
CA ASP A 586 -6.65 39.19 25.10
C ASP A 586 -7.96 38.81 25.82
N SER A 587 -8.69 39.80 26.27
CA SER A 587 -9.98 39.59 26.91
C SER A 587 -11.06 40.32 26.17
N SER A 588 -12.18 39.70 25.98
CA SER A 588 -13.41 40.28 25.47
C SER A 588 -14.54 40.07 26.45
N ASP A 589 -15.69 40.75 26.23
CA ASP A 589 -16.89 40.55 27.03
C ASP A 589 -17.41 39.07 26.98
N SER A 590 -17.01 38.30 25.97
CA SER A 590 -17.39 36.88 25.74
C SER A 590 -16.44 35.90 26.41
N GLY A 591 -15.29 36.32 26.92
CA GLY A 591 -14.30 35.44 27.54
C GLY A 591 -12.84 35.79 27.25
N ALA A 592 -11.94 34.88 27.57
CA ALA A 592 -10.53 35.05 27.43
C ALA A 592 -10.00 34.27 26.23
N HIS A 593 -8.99 34.86 25.58
CA HIS A 593 -8.31 34.30 24.42
C HIS A 593 -6.80 34.31 24.65
N TRP A 594 -6.16 33.14 24.59
CA TRP A 594 -4.73 32.94 24.84
C TRP A 594 -4.03 32.23 23.69
N VAL A 595 -2.75 32.55 23.54
CA VAL A 595 -1.78 31.70 22.88
C VAL A 595 -0.76 31.30 23.92
N VAL A 596 -0.58 29.98 24.11
CA VAL A 596 0.27 29.42 25.15
C VAL A 596 1.21 28.37 24.59
N GLU A 597 2.38 28.24 25.20
CA GLU A 597 3.30 27.13 24.90
C GLU A 597 3.02 25.97 25.86
N LEU A 598 2.65 24.82 25.29
CA LEU A 598 2.43 23.59 26.04
C LEU A 598 3.71 22.74 26.08
N PRO A 599 4.09 22.19 27.26
CA PRO A 599 5.19 21.24 27.36
C PRO A 599 4.85 19.90 26.72
N SER A 600 5.87 19.11 26.41
CA SER A 600 5.72 17.76 25.82
C SER A 600 5.03 16.83 26.81
N MET A 601 3.96 16.13 26.38
CA MET A 601 3.15 15.24 27.21
C MET A 601 2.91 15.82 28.61
N GLY A 602 2.42 17.05 28.66
CA GLY A 602 2.33 17.77 29.91
C GLY A 602 1.13 18.68 29.98
N SER A 603 1.10 19.49 31.01
CA SER A 603 -0.01 20.39 31.30
C SER A 603 0.45 21.76 31.73
N ILE A 604 -0.44 22.73 31.52
CA ILE A 604 -0.37 24.06 32.17
C ILE A 604 -1.70 24.37 32.84
N VAL A 605 -1.66 25.19 33.87
CA VAL A 605 -2.85 25.68 34.55
C VAL A 605 -3.06 27.16 34.24
N LEU A 606 -4.23 27.50 33.75
CA LEU A 606 -4.64 28.89 33.48
C LEU A 606 -5.74 29.27 34.47
N ASP A 607 -5.48 30.26 35.32
CA ASP A 607 -6.45 30.78 36.26
C ASP A 607 -6.46 32.32 36.35
N GLU A 608 -7.44 32.88 37.08
CA GLU A 608 -7.56 34.32 37.25
C GLU A 608 -6.42 34.94 38.08
N ALA A 609 -5.82 34.17 38.99
CA ALA A 609 -4.76 34.65 39.87
C ALA A 609 -3.40 34.77 39.19
N SER A 610 -3.24 34.15 38.01
CA SER A 610 -2.04 34.26 37.19
C SER A 610 -1.88 35.61 36.51
N VAL A 611 -2.72 36.55 36.78
CA VAL A 611 -2.91 37.77 36.03
C VAL A 611 -2.52 39.00 36.85
N SER A 612 -1.46 39.74 36.43
CA SER A 612 -1.04 41.01 37.05
C SER A 612 -1.63 42.21 36.34
N PRO A 613 -2.18 43.21 37.08
CA PRO A 613 -2.77 44.40 36.51
C PRO A 613 -1.86 45.31 35.69
N LYS A 614 -0.54 45.11 35.73
CA LYS A 614 0.42 46.10 35.21
C LYS A 614 1.03 45.81 33.84
N ASP A 615 0.93 44.63 33.32
CA ASP A 615 1.55 44.23 32.02
C ASP A 615 0.47 44.00 30.96
N GLN A 616 -0.11 45.05 30.44
CA GLN A 616 -1.10 44.95 29.37
C GLN A 616 -0.42 44.82 28.01
N PHE A 617 -0.84 43.85 27.21
CA PHE A 617 -0.50 43.70 25.78
C PHE A 617 -1.13 44.79 24.88
N ARG A 618 -1.46 45.97 25.45
CA ARG A 618 -2.15 47.08 24.75
C ARG A 618 -1.38 47.68 23.58
N SER A 619 -0.09 47.38 23.45
CA SER A 619 0.76 47.89 22.38
C SER A 619 0.84 46.99 21.13
N GLU A 620 0.34 45.77 21.18
CA GLU A 620 0.38 44.87 20.01
C GLU A 620 -0.65 45.28 18.97
N PRO A 621 -0.28 45.41 17.67
CA PRO A 621 -1.21 45.77 16.62
C PRO A 621 -2.26 44.69 16.37
N LEU A 622 -3.35 45.04 15.77
CA LEU A 622 -4.34 44.08 15.26
C LEU A 622 -3.70 43.20 14.18
N ILE A 623 -4.15 41.95 14.09
CA ILE A 623 -3.67 41.01 13.07
C ILE A 623 -4.22 41.34 11.70
N GLY A 624 -5.49 41.79 11.61
CA GLY A 624 -6.20 42.06 10.35
C GLY A 624 -6.36 43.52 10.05
N GLU A 625 -6.23 43.89 8.77
CA GLU A 625 -6.53 45.22 8.23
C GLU A 625 -7.04 45.07 6.80
N GLU A 626 -8.31 45.39 6.54
CA GLU A 626 -8.95 45.22 5.23
C GLU A 626 -8.79 43.81 4.62
N THR A 627 -7.94 43.67 3.58
CA THR A 627 -7.62 42.42 2.89
C THR A 627 -6.27 41.85 3.30
N THR A 628 -5.66 42.34 4.38
CA THR A 628 -4.33 41.93 4.82
C THR A 628 -4.35 41.36 6.23
N LEU A 629 -3.63 40.28 6.45
CA LEU A 629 -3.36 39.67 7.77
C LEU A 629 -1.85 39.67 8.06
N ARG A 630 -1.45 40.10 9.27
CA ARG A 630 -0.05 40.22 9.65
C ARG A 630 0.20 39.64 11.03
N ASN A 631 1.25 38.87 11.17
CA ASN A 631 1.81 38.54 12.47
C ASN A 631 3.33 38.82 12.50
N GLU A 632 4.04 38.37 13.50
CA GLU A 632 5.46 38.58 13.63
C GLU A 632 6.36 37.87 12.64
N PHE A 633 5.83 36.92 11.84
CA PHE A 633 6.60 36.09 10.92
C PHE A 633 6.44 36.48 9.46
N PHE A 634 5.22 36.85 9.07
CA PHE A 634 4.85 37.14 7.67
C PHE A 634 3.67 38.11 7.56
N GLU A 635 3.52 38.62 6.34
CA GLU A 635 2.35 39.35 5.89
C GLU A 635 1.65 38.57 4.78
N LEU A 636 0.32 38.44 4.89
CA LEU A 636 -0.54 37.76 3.91
C LEU A 636 -1.52 38.77 3.34
N SER A 637 -1.69 38.81 2.02
CA SER A 637 -2.75 39.59 1.35
C SER A 637 -3.69 38.69 0.57
N VAL A 638 -4.99 39.00 0.65
CA VAL A 638 -6.05 38.35 -0.13
C VAL A 638 -6.28 39.20 -1.38
N ASP A 639 -6.52 38.53 -2.51
CA ASP A 639 -6.78 39.17 -3.79
C ASP A 639 -8.25 39.65 -3.86
N GLU A 640 -8.47 40.90 -4.23
CA GLU A 640 -9.80 41.53 -4.21
C GLU A 640 -10.73 41.02 -5.30
N GLU A 641 -10.21 40.51 -6.41
CA GLU A 641 -11.03 40.01 -7.51
C GLU A 641 -11.39 38.53 -7.32
N THR A 642 -10.44 37.74 -6.79
CA THR A 642 -10.60 36.27 -6.68
C THR A 642 -10.98 35.83 -5.28
N GLY A 643 -10.62 36.57 -4.23
CA GLY A 643 -10.78 36.15 -2.84
C GLY A 643 -9.78 35.07 -2.41
N GLY A 644 -8.84 34.67 -3.27
CA GLY A 644 -7.74 33.77 -2.97
C GLY A 644 -6.58 34.49 -2.28
N ILE A 645 -5.55 33.73 -1.86
CA ILE A 645 -4.34 34.32 -1.30
C ILE A 645 -3.49 34.88 -2.45
N ARG A 646 -3.34 36.19 -2.49
CA ARG A 646 -2.50 36.90 -3.48
C ARG A 646 -1.03 36.70 -3.20
N SER A 647 -0.64 36.86 -1.93
CA SER A 647 0.76 36.78 -1.54
C SER A 647 0.94 36.41 -0.06
N VAL A 648 2.02 35.70 0.22
CA VAL A 648 2.58 35.49 1.56
C VAL A 648 4.01 35.97 1.53
N GLN A 649 4.34 37.03 2.26
CA GLN A 649 5.62 37.72 2.22
C GLN A 649 6.34 37.66 3.56
N LEU A 650 7.64 37.34 3.52
CA LEU A 650 8.52 37.44 4.67
C LEU A 650 8.99 38.89 4.85
N TYR A 651 9.08 39.39 6.09
CA TYR A 651 9.55 40.77 6.37
C TYR A 651 11.00 41.00 5.93
N LYS A 652 11.82 39.94 5.94
CA LYS A 652 13.26 40.02 5.64
C LYS A 652 13.55 40.44 4.19
N ASN A 653 12.84 39.83 3.23
CA ASN A 653 13.15 39.98 1.79
C ASN A 653 11.95 40.46 0.95
N ARG A 654 10.76 40.52 1.51
CA ARG A 654 9.51 40.90 0.85
C ARG A 654 9.19 40.14 -0.44
N VAL A 655 9.76 38.96 -0.62
CA VAL A 655 9.46 38.09 -1.74
C VAL A 655 8.15 37.35 -1.48
N ASN A 656 7.30 37.26 -2.50
CA ASN A 656 6.10 36.44 -2.43
C ASN A 656 6.48 34.96 -2.50
N LEU A 657 6.23 34.21 -1.44
CA LEU A 657 6.48 32.77 -1.38
C LEU A 657 5.45 31.99 -2.18
N ILE A 658 4.17 32.42 -2.14
CA ILE A 658 3.08 31.65 -2.74
C ILE A 658 1.85 32.53 -2.99
N SER A 659 1.06 32.10 -3.99
CA SER A 659 -0.32 32.49 -4.21
C SER A 659 -1.20 31.23 -4.18
N GLN A 660 -2.47 31.36 -3.77
CA GLN A 660 -3.42 30.24 -3.69
C GLN A 660 -4.77 30.64 -4.25
N GLN A 661 -5.39 29.77 -5.03
CA GLN A 661 -6.75 29.91 -5.54
C GLN A 661 -7.48 28.56 -5.51
N LEU A 662 -8.79 28.61 -5.41
CA LEU A 662 -9.64 27.45 -5.67
C LEU A 662 -9.93 27.35 -7.17
N ALA A 663 -9.93 26.16 -7.71
CA ALA A 663 -10.22 25.91 -9.11
C ALA A 663 -10.85 24.53 -9.33
N VAL A 664 -11.61 24.40 -10.40
CA VAL A 664 -12.02 23.09 -10.93
C VAL A 664 -11.21 22.84 -12.20
N ARG A 665 -10.58 21.67 -12.27
CA ARG A 665 -9.95 21.20 -13.50
C ARG A 665 -11.00 20.62 -14.43
N ILE A 666 -10.96 21.03 -15.71
CA ILE A 666 -11.92 20.63 -16.74
C ILE A 666 -11.28 19.52 -17.59
N PRO A 667 -11.93 18.36 -17.76
CA PRO A 667 -11.40 17.26 -18.55
C PRO A 667 -11.47 17.57 -20.07
N GLY A 668 -10.60 16.93 -20.85
CA GLY A 668 -10.62 17.00 -22.31
C GLY A 668 -9.97 18.23 -22.95
N VAL A 669 -9.51 19.19 -22.16
CA VAL A 669 -8.77 20.36 -22.65
C VAL A 669 -7.28 20.04 -22.67
N ALA A 670 -6.68 19.95 -23.85
CA ALA A 670 -5.24 19.77 -23.99
C ALA A 670 -4.51 21.04 -23.53
N VAL A 671 -3.55 20.89 -22.66
CA VAL A 671 -2.67 21.98 -22.24
C VAL A 671 -1.68 22.24 -23.38
N ASN A 672 -1.99 23.17 -24.27
CA ASN A 672 -1.00 23.69 -25.20
C ASN A 672 -0.66 25.13 -24.81
N PRO A 673 0.49 25.36 -24.15
CA PRO A 673 0.89 26.67 -23.65
C PRO A 673 1.10 27.71 -24.76
N HIS A 674 1.22 27.27 -26.03
CA HIS A 674 1.58 28.13 -27.15
C HIS A 674 0.41 28.45 -28.14
N SER A 675 -0.76 27.83 -27.97
CA SER A 675 -1.81 27.91 -28.98
C SER A 675 -3.03 28.76 -28.61
N GLY A 676 -3.01 29.57 -27.56
CA GLY A 676 -4.18 30.39 -27.15
C GLY A 676 -5.45 29.57 -26.88
N GLY A 677 -5.30 28.27 -26.61
CA GLY A 677 -6.40 27.35 -26.36
C GLY A 677 -7.09 27.60 -25.00
N LYS A 678 -8.29 27.07 -24.86
CA LYS A 678 -9.12 27.16 -23.66
C LYS A 678 -8.34 26.76 -22.41
N ALA A 679 -8.46 27.52 -21.31
CA ALA A 679 -7.83 27.16 -20.04
C ALA A 679 -8.43 25.85 -19.52
N CYS A 680 -7.57 24.94 -19.02
CA CYS A 680 -8.03 23.67 -18.42
C CYS A 680 -8.48 23.80 -16.95
N TYR A 681 -8.59 25.03 -16.44
CA TYR A 681 -9.04 25.34 -15.08
C TYR A 681 -10.03 26.50 -15.10
N THR A 682 -10.99 26.45 -14.19
CA THR A 682 -11.94 27.52 -13.95
C THR A 682 -11.24 28.77 -13.40
N ARG A 683 -11.87 29.91 -13.63
CA ARG A 683 -11.50 31.19 -13.03
C ARG A 683 -12.25 31.38 -11.71
N MET A 684 -11.55 31.70 -10.63
CA MET A 684 -12.12 32.08 -9.34
C MET A 684 -12.54 33.55 -9.37
N SER A 685 -13.72 33.89 -8.86
CA SER A 685 -14.24 35.26 -8.79
C SER A 685 -15.01 35.49 -7.49
N ALA A 686 -14.62 36.51 -6.72
CA ALA A 686 -15.22 36.84 -5.46
C ALA A 686 -16.39 37.80 -5.67
N ASN A 687 -17.47 37.60 -4.91
CA ASN A 687 -18.60 38.51 -4.79
C ASN A 687 -18.54 39.32 -3.50
N GLU A 688 -17.91 38.76 -2.46
CA GLU A 688 -17.76 39.37 -1.14
C GLU A 688 -16.45 38.93 -0.50
N ILE A 689 -15.70 39.92 0.03
CA ILE A 689 -14.50 39.69 0.85
C ILE A 689 -14.65 40.53 2.11
N LYS A 690 -14.47 39.92 3.28
CA LYS A 690 -14.78 40.50 4.55
C LYS A 690 -13.79 40.09 5.63
N LEU A 691 -13.28 41.06 6.37
CA LEU A 691 -12.58 40.79 7.64
C LEU A 691 -13.64 40.39 8.69
N THR A 692 -13.76 39.09 8.96
CA THR A 692 -14.81 38.54 9.84
C THR A 692 -14.36 38.39 11.29
N MET A 693 -13.06 38.38 11.54
CA MET A 693 -12.48 38.43 12.86
C MET A 693 -11.28 39.34 12.87
N GLU A 694 -11.26 40.26 13.81
CA GLU A 694 -10.18 41.21 14.05
C GLU A 694 -9.86 41.25 15.54
N SER A 695 -8.68 40.79 15.91
CA SER A 695 -8.17 40.88 17.27
C SER A 695 -6.65 40.98 17.27
N ARG A 696 -6.05 41.20 18.46
CA ARG A 696 -4.60 41.19 18.64
C ARG A 696 -4.00 39.80 18.59
N ILE A 697 -4.83 38.77 18.75
CA ILE A 697 -4.41 37.38 18.77
C ILE A 697 -4.60 36.72 17.40
N ALA A 698 -5.72 36.95 16.74
CA ALA A 698 -6.02 36.37 15.46
C ALA A 698 -6.82 37.27 14.54
N GLY A 699 -6.64 37.13 13.25
CA GLY A 699 -7.42 37.73 12.20
C GLY A 699 -7.95 36.69 11.22
N THR A 700 -9.16 36.89 10.70
CA THR A 700 -9.78 36.01 9.73
C THR A 700 -10.43 36.81 8.62
N ILE A 701 -10.05 36.56 7.37
CA ILE A 701 -10.71 37.07 6.18
C ILE A 701 -11.52 35.94 5.55
N THR A 702 -12.78 36.22 5.26
CA THR A 702 -13.70 35.30 4.59
C THR A 702 -14.06 35.85 3.22
N SER A 703 -13.94 35.03 2.18
CA SER A 703 -14.32 35.31 0.81
C SER A 703 -15.40 34.38 0.31
N ARG A 704 -16.38 34.92 -0.44
CA ARG A 704 -17.44 34.18 -1.10
C ARG A 704 -17.50 34.53 -2.56
N GLY A 705 -17.78 33.56 -3.42
CA GLY A 705 -17.86 33.77 -4.84
C GLY A 705 -18.18 32.52 -5.62
N ALA A 706 -17.76 32.50 -6.87
CA ALA A 706 -18.01 31.38 -7.75
C ALA A 706 -16.78 31.05 -8.63
N LEU A 707 -16.76 29.82 -9.14
CA LEU A 707 -15.77 29.31 -10.09
C LEU A 707 -16.44 29.21 -11.47
N PHE A 708 -15.82 29.84 -12.48
CA PHE A 708 -16.37 29.95 -13.84
C PHE A 708 -15.49 29.27 -14.87
N ASP A 709 -16.12 28.55 -15.80
CA ASP A 709 -15.54 28.12 -17.06
C ASP A 709 -16.06 29.07 -18.14
N ASP A 710 -15.22 29.98 -18.59
CA ASP A 710 -15.62 31.19 -19.34
C ASP A 710 -16.73 31.96 -18.60
N GLU A 711 -17.96 31.99 -19.14
CA GLU A 711 -19.12 32.63 -18.51
C GLU A 711 -20.01 31.64 -17.74
N THR A 712 -19.69 30.33 -17.77
CA THR A 712 -20.52 29.30 -17.13
C THR A 712 -20.07 29.09 -15.69
N LYS A 713 -20.99 29.26 -14.75
CA LYS A 713 -20.75 28.95 -13.35
C LYS A 713 -20.65 27.42 -13.11
N ILE A 714 -19.54 26.97 -12.58
CA ILE A 714 -19.26 25.55 -12.30
C ILE A 714 -19.49 25.22 -10.82
N ALA A 715 -19.13 26.12 -9.91
CA ALA A 715 -19.32 25.91 -8.47
C ALA A 715 -19.41 27.23 -7.72
N ASP A 716 -20.06 27.22 -6.54
CA ASP A 716 -19.90 28.24 -5.52
C ASP A 716 -18.78 27.89 -4.56
N TYR A 717 -18.16 28.92 -3.96
CA TYR A 717 -17.16 28.69 -2.92
C TYR A 717 -17.35 29.65 -1.72
N LEU A 718 -16.93 29.15 -0.57
CA LEU A 718 -16.67 29.89 0.64
C LEU A 718 -15.25 29.54 1.09
N GLN A 719 -14.40 30.54 1.34
CA GLN A 719 -13.04 30.33 1.87
C GLN A 719 -12.79 31.30 3.03
N SER A 720 -12.22 30.78 4.12
CA SER A 720 -11.75 31.55 5.26
C SER A 720 -10.25 31.36 5.42
N VAL A 721 -9.53 32.46 5.52
CA VAL A 721 -8.08 32.47 5.75
C VAL A 721 -7.84 33.10 7.12
N ARG A 722 -7.15 32.36 8.01
CA ARG A 722 -6.92 32.77 9.38
C ARG A 722 -5.42 32.80 9.72
N VAL A 723 -4.99 33.87 10.39
CA VAL A 723 -3.64 34.03 10.92
C VAL A 723 -3.71 34.24 12.42
N THR A 724 -2.87 33.55 13.18
CA THR A 724 -2.78 33.64 14.64
C THR A 724 -1.37 34.11 15.04
N ARG A 725 -1.27 34.96 16.03
CA ARG A 725 -0.01 35.43 16.60
C ARG A 725 0.74 34.27 17.29
N GLY A 726 2.05 34.26 17.21
CA GLY A 726 2.87 33.16 17.72
C GLY A 726 2.90 31.90 16.85
N GLN A 727 2.10 31.82 15.77
CA GLN A 727 2.05 30.68 14.88
C GLN A 727 2.57 31.02 13.49
N ARG A 728 3.31 30.07 12.90
CA ARG A 728 3.83 30.15 11.53
C ARG A 728 2.89 29.51 10.50
N VAL A 729 1.68 29.13 10.89
CA VAL A 729 0.70 28.45 10.06
C VAL A 729 -0.47 29.37 9.77
N ILE A 730 -0.84 29.47 8.52
CA ILE A 730 -2.04 30.10 8.01
C ILE A 730 -3.10 28.98 7.90
N GLU A 731 -4.23 29.10 8.58
CA GLU A 731 -5.33 28.16 8.45
C GLU A 731 -6.20 28.56 7.27
N VAL A 732 -6.52 27.60 6.41
CA VAL A 732 -7.42 27.77 5.27
C VAL A 732 -8.53 26.75 5.39
N ASP A 733 -9.75 27.22 5.62
CA ASP A 733 -10.95 26.40 5.69
C ASP A 733 -11.94 26.87 4.64
N GLY A 734 -12.77 25.99 4.12
CA GLY A 734 -13.73 26.38 3.13
C GLY A 734 -14.71 25.30 2.72
N GLU A 735 -15.55 25.68 1.75
CA GLU A 735 -16.55 24.82 1.15
C GLU A 735 -16.65 25.13 -0.34
N ILE A 736 -16.74 24.10 -1.17
CA ILE A 736 -17.02 24.22 -2.60
C ILE A 736 -18.31 23.47 -2.88
N THR A 737 -19.31 24.17 -3.43
CA THR A 737 -20.59 23.59 -3.79
C THR A 737 -20.69 23.49 -5.31
N PRO A 738 -20.43 22.33 -5.92
CA PRO A 738 -20.51 22.15 -7.37
C PRO A 738 -21.95 22.30 -7.88
N VAL A 739 -22.13 22.91 -9.05
CA VAL A 739 -23.44 22.96 -9.73
C VAL A 739 -23.80 21.59 -10.31
N SER A 740 -22.82 20.84 -10.76
CA SER A 740 -22.97 19.47 -11.27
C SER A 740 -21.88 18.55 -10.70
N GLY A 741 -22.15 17.24 -10.67
CA GLY A 741 -21.17 16.26 -10.19
C GLY A 741 -19.94 16.14 -11.09
N PHE A 742 -18.86 15.57 -10.54
CA PHE A 742 -17.62 15.30 -11.26
C PHE A 742 -17.71 13.98 -12.04
N SER A 743 -17.02 13.91 -13.16
CA SER A 743 -16.89 12.66 -13.94
C SER A 743 -15.91 11.67 -13.26
N LYS A 744 -15.89 10.42 -13.74
CA LYS A 744 -14.94 9.38 -13.31
C LYS A 744 -13.47 9.65 -13.73
N SER A 745 -13.21 10.77 -14.42
CA SER A 745 -11.87 11.10 -14.87
C SER A 745 -10.99 11.61 -13.72
N VAL A 746 -9.80 11.06 -13.57
CA VAL A 746 -8.75 11.57 -12.66
C VAL A 746 -8.33 13.02 -12.98
N ASN A 747 -8.74 13.55 -14.11
CA ASN A 747 -8.49 14.92 -14.56
C ASN A 747 -9.68 15.86 -14.34
N HIS A 748 -10.75 15.44 -13.63
CA HIS A 748 -11.93 16.23 -13.31
C HIS A 748 -12.11 16.32 -11.80
N TYR A 749 -11.61 17.39 -11.19
CA TYR A 749 -11.64 17.60 -9.75
C TYR A 749 -11.65 19.09 -9.36
N ALA A 750 -12.15 19.40 -8.19
CA ALA A 750 -11.91 20.67 -7.54
C ALA A 750 -10.63 20.59 -6.69
N CYS A 751 -9.84 21.65 -6.66
CA CYS A 751 -8.58 21.72 -5.95
C CYS A 751 -8.31 23.09 -5.31
N SER A 752 -7.44 23.07 -4.31
CA SER A 752 -6.65 24.24 -3.92
C SER A 752 -5.37 24.24 -4.76
N ARG A 753 -5.23 25.29 -5.56
CA ARG A 753 -4.11 25.46 -6.48
C ARG A 753 -3.10 26.45 -5.91
N LEU A 754 -1.90 25.94 -5.66
CA LEU A 754 -0.78 26.74 -5.17
C LEU A 754 0.14 27.12 -6.33
N ALA A 755 0.62 28.36 -6.34
CA ALA A 755 1.55 28.87 -7.35
C ALA A 755 2.71 29.62 -6.70
N TRP A 756 3.92 29.43 -7.21
CA TRP A 756 5.14 30.13 -6.76
C TRP A 756 5.98 30.64 -7.94
N LYS A 757 7.01 31.41 -7.65
CA LYS A 757 7.74 32.15 -8.70
C LYS A 757 8.82 31.30 -9.40
N SER A 758 9.62 30.55 -8.64
CA SER A 758 10.80 29.85 -9.15
C SER A 758 10.49 28.47 -9.73
N GLU A 759 10.94 28.20 -10.95
CA GLU A 759 10.87 26.87 -11.56
C GLU A 759 11.88 25.87 -10.98
N ALA A 760 12.93 26.38 -10.33
CA ALA A 760 13.95 25.59 -9.66
C ALA A 760 13.51 25.08 -8.28
N SER A 761 12.30 25.44 -7.83
CA SER A 761 11.78 24.98 -6.54
C SER A 761 11.63 23.48 -6.51
N ARG A 762 12.05 22.88 -5.38
CA ARG A 762 11.90 21.44 -5.12
C ARG A 762 10.58 21.22 -4.35
N ILE A 763 9.89 20.15 -4.68
CA ILE A 763 8.76 19.66 -3.91
C ILE A 763 9.23 18.47 -3.09
N VAL A 764 8.99 18.54 -1.78
CA VAL A 764 9.23 17.46 -0.84
C VAL A 764 7.90 17.11 -0.18
N ALA A 765 7.59 15.84 -0.05
CA ALA A 765 6.36 15.42 0.57
C ALA A 765 6.59 14.34 1.62
N ASN A 766 5.63 14.19 2.51
CA ASN A 766 5.53 13.08 3.42
C ASN A 766 4.70 11.98 2.78
N ALA A 767 5.36 11.00 2.19
CA ALA A 767 4.72 9.85 1.58
C ALA A 767 4.96 8.60 2.44
N GLY A 768 3.89 7.97 2.96
CA GLY A 768 4.01 6.85 3.88
C GLY A 768 4.77 7.20 5.18
N GLU A 769 4.61 8.43 5.65
CA GLU A 769 5.33 9.02 6.82
C GLU A 769 6.85 9.18 6.63
N ILE A 770 7.34 9.10 5.40
CA ILE A 770 8.75 9.30 5.04
C ILE A 770 8.89 10.59 4.22
N ARG A 771 9.92 11.36 4.53
CA ARG A 771 10.23 12.63 3.85
C ARG A 771 10.98 12.37 2.55
N GLN A 772 10.44 12.80 1.40
CA GLN A 772 10.99 12.50 0.08
C GLN A 772 10.83 13.64 -0.91
N ASP A 773 11.78 13.74 -1.86
CA ASP A 773 11.65 14.57 -3.05
C ASP A 773 10.63 14.00 -4.03
N ILE A 774 9.80 14.85 -4.63
CA ILE A 774 8.74 14.47 -5.56
C ILE A 774 9.07 14.96 -6.96
N TYR A 775 9.20 14.03 -7.90
CA TYR A 775 9.47 14.31 -9.32
C TYR A 775 8.30 13.93 -10.23
N THR A 776 7.35 13.12 -9.73
CA THR A 776 6.17 12.66 -10.50
C THR A 776 5.06 13.69 -10.52
N ASP A 777 4.20 13.62 -11.53
CA ASP A 777 3.03 14.52 -11.67
C ASP A 777 1.98 14.24 -10.58
N TRP A 778 1.64 12.97 -10.36
CA TRP A 778 0.71 12.54 -9.33
C TRP A 778 1.44 11.87 -8.18
N PHE A 779 1.11 12.25 -6.95
CA PHE A 779 1.68 11.67 -5.75
C PHE A 779 0.69 11.75 -4.57
N HIS A 780 1.01 11.04 -3.49
CA HIS A 780 0.24 10.95 -2.28
C HIS A 780 0.98 11.59 -1.11
N ALA A 781 0.28 12.39 -0.31
CA ALA A 781 0.86 13.01 0.89
C ALA A 781 -0.25 13.42 1.85
N THR A 782 -0.53 12.62 2.85
CA THR A 782 -1.65 12.85 3.78
C THR A 782 -1.35 13.81 4.94
N GLN A 783 -0.09 14.19 5.14
CA GLN A 783 0.32 15.01 6.27
C GLN A 783 0.89 16.36 5.85
N TYR A 784 1.92 16.40 4.98
CA TYR A 784 2.47 17.66 4.50
C TYR A 784 3.15 17.57 3.13
N ILE A 785 3.25 18.74 2.49
CA ILE A 785 4.02 18.96 1.25
C ILE A 785 4.80 20.25 1.41
N GLU A 786 6.10 20.22 1.17
CA GLU A 786 6.97 21.41 1.19
C GLU A 786 7.31 21.87 -0.23
N VAL A 787 7.27 23.18 -0.44
CA VAL A 787 7.86 23.85 -1.59
C VAL A 787 9.10 24.58 -1.10
N LEU A 788 10.26 24.04 -1.44
CA LEU A 788 11.56 24.58 -1.05
C LEU A 788 12.03 25.57 -2.11
N GLN A 789 12.21 26.83 -1.71
CA GLN A 789 12.65 27.94 -2.54
C GLN A 789 13.89 28.58 -1.92
N ASP A 790 14.68 29.29 -2.71
CA ASP A 790 15.90 29.99 -2.21
C ASP A 790 15.54 31.06 -1.16
N GLU A 791 14.39 31.68 -1.32
CA GLU A 791 13.94 32.78 -0.44
C GLU A 791 13.26 32.30 0.85
N GLY A 792 12.82 31.04 0.89
CA GLY A 792 12.11 30.47 2.03
C GLY A 792 11.37 29.19 1.71
N ARG A 793 10.76 28.59 2.71
CA ARG A 793 10.01 27.34 2.59
C ARG A 793 8.53 27.60 2.83
N LEU A 794 7.68 27.04 1.98
CA LEU A 794 6.28 26.94 2.25
C LEU A 794 5.89 25.47 2.43
N THR A 795 5.12 25.19 3.46
CA THR A 795 4.62 23.84 3.76
C THR A 795 3.11 23.81 3.75
N MET A 796 2.50 23.05 2.86
CA MET A 796 1.09 22.72 2.97
C MET A 796 0.91 21.58 3.96
N LEU A 797 0.18 21.81 5.04
CA LEU A 797 -0.27 20.82 6.01
C LEU A 797 -1.61 20.29 5.53
N THR A 798 -1.63 19.11 4.94
CA THR A 798 -2.75 18.62 4.13
C THR A 798 -3.99 18.23 4.93
N GLY A 799 -3.85 17.95 6.23
CA GLY A 799 -4.99 17.58 7.09
C GLY A 799 -5.64 16.25 6.69
N GLY A 800 -4.89 15.34 6.08
CA GLY A 800 -5.37 14.05 5.60
C GLY A 800 -5.83 14.04 4.13
N LEU A 801 -5.75 15.16 3.39
CA LEU A 801 -5.99 15.18 1.94
C LEU A 801 -4.98 14.28 1.24
N PRO A 802 -5.42 13.25 0.48
CA PRO A 802 -4.51 12.19 0.04
C PRO A 802 -3.85 12.44 -1.31
N TYR A 803 -4.51 13.17 -2.24
CA TYR A 803 -4.13 13.21 -3.65
C TYR A 803 -3.66 14.58 -4.08
N HIS A 804 -2.48 14.63 -4.68
CA HIS A 804 -1.84 15.86 -5.12
C HIS A 804 -1.27 15.70 -6.52
N ARG A 805 -1.27 16.82 -7.25
CA ARG A 805 -0.73 16.84 -8.60
C ARG A 805 0.23 18.00 -8.79
N ARG A 806 1.44 17.70 -9.20
CA ARG A 806 2.38 18.67 -9.73
C ARG A 806 1.94 19.07 -11.14
N ALA A 807 1.06 20.09 -11.24
CA ALA A 807 0.45 20.50 -12.49
C ALA A 807 1.46 21.14 -13.47
N SER A 808 2.54 21.73 -12.94
CA SER A 808 3.73 22.16 -13.67
C SER A 808 4.88 22.41 -12.69
N ARG A 809 6.02 22.89 -13.17
CA ARG A 809 7.17 23.25 -12.31
C ARG A 809 6.86 24.32 -11.25
N ARG A 810 5.78 25.09 -11.43
CA ARG A 810 5.39 26.22 -10.56
C ARG A 810 3.99 26.08 -9.95
N PHE A 811 3.31 24.96 -10.18
CA PHE A 811 1.94 24.77 -9.73
C PHE A 811 1.74 23.41 -9.06
N LEU A 812 1.06 23.43 -7.93
CA LEU A 812 0.63 22.26 -7.19
C LEU A 812 -0.89 22.33 -7.00
N ASP A 813 -1.58 21.29 -7.42
CA ASP A 813 -3.00 21.09 -7.13
C ASP A 813 -3.13 20.07 -5.99
N SER A 814 -3.88 20.43 -4.96
CA SER A 814 -4.33 19.52 -3.91
C SER A 814 -5.81 19.24 -4.10
N VAL A 815 -6.16 18.00 -4.36
CA VAL A 815 -7.53 17.60 -4.70
C VAL A 815 -8.41 17.71 -3.46
N LEU A 816 -9.53 18.44 -3.60
CA LEU A 816 -10.50 18.68 -2.52
C LEU A 816 -11.79 17.90 -2.73
N ILE A 817 -12.28 17.84 -3.98
CA ILE A 817 -13.52 17.15 -4.35
C ILE A 817 -13.31 16.48 -5.71
N ALA A 818 -13.72 15.21 -5.85
CA ALA A 818 -13.70 14.48 -7.11
C ALA A 818 -14.78 13.39 -7.14
N GLY A 819 -15.18 12.94 -8.32
CA GLY A 819 -16.16 11.87 -8.50
C GLY A 819 -17.50 12.16 -7.80
N LYS A 820 -17.90 11.24 -6.92
CA LYS A 820 -19.14 11.34 -6.12
C LYS A 820 -18.91 11.80 -4.67
N GLU A 821 -17.80 12.51 -4.40
CA GLU A 821 -17.49 13.03 -3.05
C GLU A 821 -18.67 13.80 -2.47
N GLN A 822 -19.10 13.41 -1.26
CA GLN A 822 -20.22 14.02 -0.55
C GLN A 822 -19.77 15.13 0.42
N GLN A 823 -18.50 15.10 0.84
CA GLN A 823 -17.95 16.13 1.71
C GLN A 823 -17.45 17.30 0.87
N HIS A 824 -18.13 18.42 0.98
CA HIS A 824 -17.80 19.65 0.26
C HIS A 824 -16.93 20.62 1.08
N LYS A 825 -16.80 20.39 2.38
CA LYS A 825 -15.95 21.19 3.28
C LYS A 825 -14.53 20.62 3.30
N PHE A 826 -13.57 21.53 3.34
CA PHE A 826 -12.16 21.22 3.41
C PHE A 826 -11.43 22.12 4.40
N GLY A 827 -10.27 21.67 4.87
CA GLY A 827 -9.38 22.46 5.72
C GLY A 827 -7.94 22.01 5.60
N PHE A 828 -7.02 22.94 5.40
CA PHE A 828 -5.59 22.69 5.35
C PHE A 828 -4.81 23.87 5.95
N GLY A 829 -3.52 23.67 6.26
CA GLY A 829 -2.65 24.73 6.75
C GLY A 829 -1.59 25.11 5.72
N LEU A 830 -1.15 26.35 5.71
CA LEU A 830 0.03 26.81 4.96
C LEU A 830 1.08 27.31 5.96
N GLY A 831 2.12 26.52 6.15
CA GLY A 831 3.21 26.83 7.08
C GLY A 831 4.33 27.60 6.41
N VAL A 832 4.85 28.61 7.10
CA VAL A 832 5.90 29.49 6.60
C VAL A 832 7.20 29.21 7.36
N ASN A 833 8.22 28.72 6.65
CA ASN A 833 9.54 28.39 7.22
C ASN A 833 9.42 27.46 8.45
N LEU A 834 8.67 26.37 8.32
CA LEU A 834 8.59 25.36 9.36
C LEU A 834 9.88 24.52 9.39
N ASP A 835 10.44 24.34 10.58
CA ASP A 835 11.65 23.54 10.74
C ASP A 835 11.34 22.03 10.81
N TYR A 836 10.15 21.69 11.30
CA TYR A 836 9.68 20.32 11.51
C TYR A 836 8.24 20.17 10.99
N PRO A 837 8.09 19.95 9.68
CA PRO A 837 6.77 19.91 9.01
C PRO A 837 5.82 18.87 9.57
N LEU A 838 6.31 17.65 9.83
CA LEU A 838 5.46 16.57 10.36
C LEU A 838 4.95 16.91 11.77
N THR A 839 5.79 17.44 12.63
CA THR A 839 5.37 17.89 13.96
C THR A 839 4.29 18.97 13.89
N ALA A 840 4.39 19.89 12.93
CA ALA A 840 3.39 20.91 12.71
C ALA A 840 2.07 20.32 12.18
N ALA A 841 2.14 19.35 11.25
CA ALA A 841 0.97 18.65 10.74
C ALA A 841 0.21 17.90 11.83
N ILE A 842 0.93 17.10 12.64
CA ILE A 842 0.36 16.40 13.79
C ILE A 842 -0.24 17.40 14.79
N SER A 843 0.49 18.48 15.11
CA SER A 843 0.00 19.50 16.05
C SER A 843 -1.28 20.17 15.58
N ARG A 844 -1.42 20.44 14.28
CA ARG A 844 -2.61 21.02 13.69
C ARG A 844 -3.83 20.09 13.80
N MET A 845 -3.64 18.82 13.56
CA MET A 845 -4.72 17.81 13.60
C MET A 845 -5.07 17.34 15.01
N THR A 846 -4.28 17.71 16.03
CA THR A 846 -4.46 17.26 17.40
C THR A 846 -4.79 18.47 18.30
N PRO A 847 -6.06 18.79 18.55
CA PRO A 847 -6.42 19.90 19.43
C PRO A 847 -5.93 19.65 20.87
N PRO A 848 -5.64 20.71 21.64
CA PRO A 848 -5.30 20.57 23.05
C PRO A 848 -6.52 20.08 23.85
N CYS A 849 -6.25 19.31 24.88
CA CYS A 849 -7.29 18.81 25.77
C CYS A 849 -7.53 19.81 26.91
N LEU A 850 -8.75 20.30 27.04
CA LEU A 850 -9.14 21.27 28.08
C LEU A 850 -9.94 20.54 29.17
N VAL A 851 -9.54 20.77 30.44
CA VAL A 851 -10.21 20.20 31.62
C VAL A 851 -10.47 21.34 32.60
N LYS A 852 -11.65 21.38 33.18
CA LYS A 852 -11.98 22.36 34.22
C LYS A 852 -11.52 21.83 35.57
N SER A 853 -10.71 22.63 36.25
CA SER A 853 -10.23 22.53 37.62
C SER A 853 -9.91 21.17 38.18
N THR A 854 -8.78 21.03 38.84
CA THR A 854 -8.49 19.82 39.62
C THR A 854 -7.68 20.10 40.87
N ALA A 855 -8.01 19.38 41.93
CA ALA A 855 -7.22 19.39 43.19
C ALA A 855 -5.89 18.62 43.07
N ARG A 856 -5.65 17.93 41.93
CA ARG A 856 -4.51 17.01 41.76
C ARG A 856 -3.38 17.55 40.90
N LEU A 857 -3.56 18.76 40.32
CA LEU A 857 -2.56 19.36 39.43
C LEU A 857 -1.71 20.42 40.15
N PRO A 858 -0.51 20.75 39.56
CA PRO A 858 0.39 21.72 40.17
C PRO A 858 -0.29 23.06 40.38
N LYS A 859 0.29 23.85 41.28
CA LYS A 859 -0.18 25.20 41.60
C LYS A 859 -0.21 26.09 40.38
N THR A 860 -1.00 27.10 40.43
CA THR A 860 -1.22 28.16 39.41
C THR A 860 0.08 28.58 38.71
N ASN A 861 0.05 28.61 37.35
CA ASN A 861 1.17 28.91 36.47
C ASN A 861 2.33 27.89 36.47
N GLU A 862 2.20 26.77 37.14
CA GLU A 862 3.19 25.71 37.04
C GLU A 862 2.88 24.83 35.81
N SER A 863 3.92 24.41 35.12
CA SER A 863 3.83 23.43 34.03
C SER A 863 4.34 22.08 34.52
N SER A 864 3.69 21.01 34.10
CA SER A 864 4.17 19.65 34.25
C SER A 864 4.45 19.02 32.89
N TRP A 865 5.33 18.04 32.87
CA TRP A 865 5.67 17.27 31.69
C TRP A 865 6.01 15.82 32.08
N LEU A 866 5.77 14.85 31.17
CA LEU A 866 6.04 13.44 31.41
C LEU A 866 7.27 12.97 30.65
N PHE A 867 7.41 13.37 29.39
CA PHE A 867 8.58 13.04 28.58
C PHE A 867 9.10 14.29 27.87
N HIS A 868 10.42 14.41 27.84
CA HIS A 868 11.12 15.44 27.10
C HIS A 868 12.14 14.82 26.17
N PHE A 869 11.98 15.10 24.87
CA PHE A 869 12.90 14.70 23.81
C PHE A 869 13.78 15.89 23.43
N ASN A 870 15.11 15.71 23.42
CA ASN A 870 16.05 16.77 23.03
C ASN A 870 16.15 16.95 21.51
N ARG A 871 15.52 16.06 20.72
CA ARG A 871 15.45 16.11 19.26
C ARG A 871 14.01 16.28 18.82
N ARG A 872 13.74 17.24 17.93
CA ARG A 872 12.39 17.50 17.39
C ARG A 872 12.07 16.71 16.13
N ASN A 873 13.10 16.13 15.49
CA ASN A 873 12.94 15.23 14.35
C ASN A 873 12.58 13.79 14.77
N VAL A 874 12.54 13.49 16.05
CA VAL A 874 12.05 12.21 16.56
C VAL A 874 10.70 12.44 17.22
N VAL A 875 9.67 11.79 16.71
CA VAL A 875 8.28 11.93 17.14
C VAL A 875 7.80 10.62 17.74
N ALA A 876 7.10 10.72 18.87
CA ALA A 876 6.40 9.57 19.43
C ALA A 876 5.05 9.39 18.71
N THR A 877 4.86 8.23 18.08
CA THR A 877 3.67 7.88 17.31
C THR A 877 2.66 7.07 18.12
N TRP A 878 3.13 6.36 19.16
CA TRP A 878 2.29 5.47 19.94
C TRP A 878 2.79 5.35 21.39
N TRP A 879 1.85 5.15 22.32
CA TRP A 879 2.08 5.06 23.76
C TRP A 879 1.20 3.97 24.36
N ALA A 880 1.75 3.21 25.33
CA ALA A 880 0.98 2.31 26.16
C ALA A 880 1.54 2.23 27.57
N PRO A 881 0.71 2.12 28.61
CA PRO A 881 1.18 1.83 29.96
C PRO A 881 1.65 0.37 30.06
N VAL A 882 2.61 0.11 30.94
CA VAL A 882 3.10 -1.25 31.24
C VAL A 882 2.81 -1.55 32.71
N PHE A 883 2.22 -2.71 32.96
CA PHE A 883 1.86 -3.15 34.31
C PHE A 883 2.69 -4.39 34.72
N GLU A 884 2.86 -4.62 36.01
CA GLU A 884 3.54 -5.83 36.48
C GLU A 884 2.67 -7.08 36.30
N GLU A 885 3.21 -8.08 35.61
CA GLU A 885 2.62 -9.42 35.50
C GLU A 885 3.00 -10.23 36.77
N THR A 886 2.23 -10.15 37.82
CA THR A 886 2.36 -11.09 38.95
C THR A 886 1.02 -11.80 39.14
N ILE A 887 1.06 -13.13 38.99
CA ILE A 887 -0.09 -14.07 39.06
C ILE A 887 -0.77 -14.02 40.44
N GLU A 888 -0.13 -13.53 41.46
CA GLU A 888 -0.65 -13.45 42.83
C GLU A 888 -1.10 -12.03 43.27
N GLN A 889 -0.90 -11.00 42.45
CA GLN A 889 -1.19 -9.60 42.82
C GLN A 889 -2.13 -8.91 41.79
N ALA A 890 -3.01 -9.64 41.18
CA ALA A 890 -4.03 -9.08 40.27
C ALA A 890 -4.98 -8.05 40.89
N ALA A 891 -4.89 -7.85 42.24
CA ALA A 891 -5.69 -6.88 42.96
C ALA A 891 -4.97 -5.55 43.28
N SER A 892 -3.67 -5.40 42.92
CA SER A 892 -2.92 -4.15 43.14
C SER A 892 -1.88 -3.91 42.06
N GLY A 893 -2.25 -4.10 40.78
CA GLY A 893 -1.37 -3.84 39.65
C GLY A 893 -0.77 -2.45 39.74
N GLN A 894 0.52 -2.34 40.02
CA GLN A 894 1.23 -1.07 40.02
C GLN A 894 1.64 -0.75 38.58
N TRP A 895 1.47 0.51 38.18
CA TRP A 895 1.99 1.00 36.91
C TRP A 895 3.54 0.86 36.90
N ALA A 896 4.01 -0.08 36.09
CA ALA A 896 5.41 -0.50 36.09
C ALA A 896 6.27 0.25 35.08
N GLY A 897 5.66 0.84 34.05
CA GLY A 897 6.43 1.48 32.98
C GLY A 897 5.59 2.05 31.85
N VAL A 898 6.28 2.40 30.77
CA VAL A 898 5.67 2.88 29.53
C VAL A 898 6.37 2.24 28.34
N LYS A 899 5.59 1.83 27.38
CA LYS A 899 6.06 1.43 26.05
C LYS A 899 5.75 2.55 25.07
N LEU A 900 6.71 2.92 24.24
CA LEU A 900 6.54 3.98 23.26
C LEU A 900 7.20 3.62 21.94
N ARG A 901 6.59 4.07 20.84
CA ARG A 901 7.16 3.97 19.49
C ARG A 901 7.59 5.34 19.03
N LEU A 902 8.80 5.38 18.52
CA LEU A 902 9.47 6.59 18.07
C LEU A 902 9.81 6.48 16.60
N ARG A 903 9.62 7.58 15.88
CA ARG A 903 9.97 7.69 14.47
C ARG A 903 10.84 8.90 14.21
N GLU A 904 11.94 8.69 13.49
CA GLU A 904 12.73 9.76 12.92
C GLU A 904 12.06 10.26 11.63
N THR A 905 11.99 11.57 11.40
CA THR A 905 11.09 12.19 10.41
C THR A 905 11.77 13.07 9.37
N GLU A 906 13.09 13.30 9.47
CA GLU A 906 13.84 14.19 8.60
C GLU A 906 14.92 13.49 7.76
N GLY A 907 15.00 12.15 7.86
CA GLY A 907 15.99 11.34 7.16
C GLY A 907 17.43 11.55 7.69
N ARG A 908 17.59 11.74 9.02
CA ARG A 908 18.87 12.01 9.67
C ARG A 908 19.13 11.04 10.81
N ASP A 909 20.33 10.50 10.86
CA ASP A 909 20.82 9.76 12.02
C ASP A 909 21.14 10.70 13.19
N GLY A 910 21.25 10.15 14.37
CA GLY A 910 21.59 10.94 15.55
C GLY A 910 21.44 10.22 16.87
N VAL A 911 21.51 11.04 17.92
CA VAL A 911 21.38 10.59 19.32
C VAL A 911 20.23 11.35 19.96
N LEU A 912 19.30 10.62 20.53
CA LEU A 912 18.15 11.12 21.28
C LEU A 912 18.42 10.95 22.79
N THR A 913 18.27 12.03 23.55
CA THR A 913 18.17 11.97 25.00
C THR A 913 16.72 12.12 25.41
N VAL A 914 16.19 11.13 26.09
CA VAL A 914 14.84 11.14 26.67
C VAL A 914 14.95 11.39 28.16
N ARG A 915 14.19 12.35 28.69
CA ARG A 915 14.08 12.65 30.11
C ARG A 915 12.65 12.42 30.59
N CYS A 916 12.49 11.92 31.77
CA CYS A 916 11.19 11.78 32.42
C CYS A 916 11.33 12.18 33.92
N PRO A 917 10.24 12.56 34.62
CA PRO A 917 10.31 13.00 36.00
C PRO A 917 10.42 11.84 37.01
N ARG A 918 10.36 10.59 36.54
CA ARG A 918 10.38 9.38 37.38
C ARG A 918 11.70 8.63 37.20
N ALA A 919 12.23 8.06 38.28
CA ALA A 919 13.43 7.24 38.20
C ALA A 919 13.18 5.97 37.37
N ILE A 920 14.13 5.67 36.49
CA ILE A 920 14.09 4.56 35.53
C ILE A 920 14.87 3.40 36.14
N GLY A 921 14.27 2.21 36.16
CA GLY A 921 14.93 0.96 36.55
C GLY A 921 15.63 0.28 35.40
N ALA A 922 14.97 0.23 34.23
CA ALA A 922 15.53 -0.36 33.02
C ALA A 922 14.89 0.27 31.75
N VAL A 923 15.65 0.32 30.66
CA VAL A 923 15.18 0.72 29.35
C VAL A 923 15.72 -0.26 28.31
N GLU A 924 14.84 -0.70 27.42
CA GLU A 924 15.20 -1.64 26.37
C GLU A 924 14.67 -1.13 25.02
N ARG A 925 15.48 -1.27 23.97
CA ARG A 925 14.97 -1.23 22.60
C ARG A 925 14.46 -2.63 22.29
N VAL A 926 13.22 -2.72 21.84
CA VAL A 926 12.54 -3.98 21.54
C VAL A 926 12.07 -4.03 20.09
N LYS A 927 12.02 -5.22 19.50
CA LYS A 927 11.38 -5.43 18.21
C LYS A 927 9.86 -5.26 18.34
N PHE A 928 9.19 -5.04 17.21
CA PHE A 928 7.73 -5.00 17.22
C PHE A 928 7.09 -6.36 17.58
N SER A 929 7.82 -7.45 17.48
CA SER A 929 7.45 -8.78 18.04
C SER A 929 7.45 -8.81 19.56
N GLY A 930 8.11 -7.85 20.24
CA GLY A 930 8.31 -7.82 21.68
C GLY A 930 9.67 -8.37 22.14
N GLU A 931 10.47 -8.92 21.25
CA GLU A 931 11.81 -9.41 21.56
C GLU A 931 12.75 -8.24 21.92
N SER A 932 13.53 -8.39 23.00
CA SER A 932 14.53 -7.39 23.38
C SER A 932 15.73 -7.42 22.44
N ILE A 933 16.04 -6.26 21.84
CA ILE A 933 17.21 -6.10 20.97
C ILE A 933 18.43 -5.78 21.81
N ARG A 934 18.31 -4.75 22.67
CA ARG A 934 19.39 -4.30 23.55
C ARG A 934 18.88 -3.49 24.73
N SER A 935 19.55 -3.57 25.84
CA SER A 935 19.40 -2.64 26.96
C SER A 935 20.06 -1.30 26.64
N LEU A 936 19.42 -0.20 27.03
CA LEU A 936 19.91 1.16 26.79
C LEU A 936 20.53 1.72 28.08
N ALA A 937 21.60 2.47 27.88
CA ALA A 937 22.30 3.10 29.02
C ALA A 937 21.49 4.27 29.59
N LEU A 938 21.39 4.34 30.90
CA LEU A 938 20.97 5.56 31.60
C LEU A 938 22.05 6.64 31.43
N ALA A 939 21.65 7.91 31.48
CA ALA A 939 22.62 9.01 31.45
C ALA A 939 23.48 8.99 32.72
N GLU A 940 24.78 9.30 32.60
CA GLU A 940 25.73 9.20 33.69
C GLU A 940 25.34 10.02 34.94
N ASP A 941 24.65 11.13 34.75
CA ASP A 941 24.30 12.08 35.82
C ASP A 941 22.83 11.97 36.30
N SER A 942 22.03 11.01 35.80
CA SER A 942 20.59 11.00 36.09
C SER A 942 19.94 9.63 35.88
N ASP A 943 19.33 9.09 36.95
CA ASP A 943 18.50 7.88 36.85
C ASP A 943 17.11 8.14 36.23
N SER A 944 16.83 9.35 35.75
CA SER A 944 15.59 9.76 35.09
C SER A 944 15.78 10.13 33.62
N SER A 945 16.92 9.77 33.04
CA SER A 945 17.17 9.99 31.60
C SER A 945 17.99 8.86 30.98
N PHE A 946 17.77 8.62 29.70
CA PHE A 946 18.50 7.64 28.90
C PHE A 946 18.84 8.16 27.52
N ILE A 947 19.77 7.48 26.87
CA ILE A 947 20.29 7.84 25.55
C ILE A 947 19.99 6.70 24.58
N ILE A 948 19.53 7.07 23.38
CA ILE A 948 19.27 6.12 22.29
C ILE A 948 19.84 6.66 20.98
N GLU A 949 20.59 5.84 20.29
CA GLU A 949 21.04 6.08 18.93
C GLU A 949 19.96 5.64 17.96
N PHE A 950 19.71 6.43 16.93
CA PHE A 950 18.74 6.15 15.90
C PHE A 950 19.34 6.43 14.52
N GLY A 951 18.93 5.62 13.52
CA GLY A 951 19.25 5.82 12.11
C GLY A 951 18.29 6.79 11.42
N ARG A 952 18.56 7.09 10.15
CA ARG A 952 17.63 7.87 9.30
C ARG A 952 16.32 7.10 9.13
N ASN A 953 15.19 7.81 9.16
CA ASN A 953 13.84 7.26 9.03
C ASN A 953 13.51 6.09 9.98
N ASP A 954 14.33 5.88 11.01
CA ASP A 954 14.23 4.75 11.96
C ASP A 954 12.86 4.75 12.66
N TYR A 955 12.22 3.59 12.70
CA TYR A 955 10.95 3.35 13.39
C TYR A 955 11.14 2.21 14.38
N PHE A 956 11.09 2.53 15.67
CA PHE A 956 11.51 1.61 16.72
C PHE A 956 10.65 1.73 17.98
N GLU A 957 10.64 0.67 18.77
CA GLU A 957 9.89 0.58 20.01
C GLU A 957 10.86 0.56 21.22
N VAL A 958 10.48 1.30 22.27
CA VAL A 958 11.24 1.42 23.52
C VAL A 958 10.35 1.02 24.70
N LEU A 959 10.84 0.13 25.53
CA LEU A 959 10.21 -0.29 26.78
C LEU A 959 10.95 0.35 27.97
N ILE A 960 10.27 1.20 28.70
CA ILE A 960 10.77 1.86 29.92
C ILE A 960 10.12 1.20 31.11
N ARG A 961 10.92 0.72 32.08
CA ARG A 961 10.46 0.22 33.38
C ARG A 961 10.90 1.17 34.48
N TRP A 962 9.98 1.53 35.35
CA TRP A 962 10.28 2.41 36.47
C TRP A 962 11.08 1.70 37.54
N LYS A 963 11.90 2.44 38.27
CA LYS A 963 12.57 1.96 39.46
C LYS A 963 11.52 1.69 40.56
N LYS A 964 11.57 0.52 41.18
CA LYS A 964 10.68 0.15 42.30
C LYS A 964 10.94 1.00 43.53
#